data_fb31bb2fc425048aaf9c86ff6b876cf4
#
_entry.id   fb31bb2fc425048aaf9c86ff6b876cf4
#
_cell.length_a   1.000
_cell.length_b   1.000
_cell.length_c   1.000
_cell.angle_alpha   90.00
_cell.angle_beta   90.00
_cell.angle_gamma   90.00
#
_symmetry.space_group_name_H-M   'P 1'
#
loop_
_entity.id
_entity.type
_entity.pdbx_description
1 polymer ?
#
loop_
_entity_poly.entity_id
_entity_poly.type
_entity_poly.pdbx_seq_one_letter_code
_entity_poly.pdbx_strand_id
1 'polypeptide(L)'
;MHSSEATLRQGILQLLAIKDSDIRILTLEQSRTAVDKGIHAGGALSAVIPLVSLYYGGIMDVDVEHPTRRGQDMFVLSKGHAVAALASIYAELGYFDASILRGSRSYDSILNGHPGPILPGVHIPTGPLGQGLGVAQGFALVGQGSPRFDTYCLAGDGELQEGIIWESVMFAAHKRLDNFCVLVDKNNGQLDIHDRLIFPLPDLSAVFQSFGWRTQSVDATQYDGVHAALSEFKHGPRDGRPTAIICHSSKGHGGFSSFFNKHKVAVPEDVLNEELKLQNEQRDARLAEFASFHASLPSSPEGQRMGDELLATAERMRIQLKVNALGTTTARSAIGRTQANRAPERDKRIRYDGSALPCIDKSKTYAANAIITAAMKVFARDSRVVSVDADLASTSGLEAGIGAVAQNRALNVGVAEANMMLIGEAYAAMGYNAWVSTFCPFFDWKVLRRIAVDHQERLEAIADAEGWLGEGHGLDLTFVATAGNLETQTNGATHMGNDDITIFDGIAQLKIIDVCCPRQLLGILKWIMAGNRGLLYVRLMRAASGVIYDDGYEFEFGQGHALRESADESAVIISSGRGVHEALAAADDCAEQGVNVGVVDMPSIDEELLLNLADSGKRLLFAEQNNGYIWRSFQQILFAQRPAITTDQFAAVNLLGPDGKPRFIHSGTYAQLRDAFGLSPAQLSATIRSKINR
;
A
#
# COMPACT_ATOMS: atom_id res chain seq x y z
N MET A 1 26.83 -36.97 17.52
CA MET A 1 25.93 -36.11 16.72
C MET A 1 25.59 -34.82 17.47
N HIS A 2 25.00 -34.82 18.68
CA HIS A 2 24.63 -33.58 19.38
C HIS A 2 25.82 -32.63 19.71
N SER A 3 27.04 -33.16 19.94
CA SER A 3 28.22 -32.33 20.22
C SER A 3 28.70 -31.55 18.98
N SER A 4 28.69 -32.18 17.81
CA SER A 4 29.18 -31.60 16.57
C SER A 4 28.22 -30.52 16.03
N GLU A 5 26.93 -30.72 16.16
CA GLU A 5 25.89 -29.71 15.79
C GLU A 5 25.99 -28.48 16.69
N ALA A 6 26.19 -28.69 18.00
CA ALA A 6 26.33 -27.57 18.94
C ALA A 6 27.64 -26.76 18.65
N THR A 7 28.73 -27.44 18.31
CA THR A 7 29.99 -26.79 17.94
C THR A 7 29.84 -25.98 16.62
N LEU A 8 29.24 -26.56 15.61
CA LEU A 8 28.96 -25.86 14.33
C LEU A 8 28.11 -24.64 14.58
N ARG A 9 27.01 -24.80 15.34
CA ARG A 9 26.13 -23.69 15.71
C ARG A 9 26.87 -22.56 16.40
N GLN A 10 27.77 -22.89 17.39
CA GLN A 10 28.59 -21.91 18.07
C GLN A 10 29.43 -21.10 17.07
N GLY A 11 30.08 -21.76 16.11
CA GLY A 11 30.87 -21.08 15.08
C GLY A 11 29.98 -20.16 14.19
N ILE A 12 28.80 -20.60 13.81
CA ILE A 12 27.85 -19.77 13.06
C ILE A 12 27.44 -18.51 13.84
N LEU A 13 27.15 -18.64 15.13
CA LEU A 13 26.82 -17.50 16.00
C LEU A 13 27.97 -16.48 16.09
N GLN A 14 29.21 -16.94 16.11
CA GLN A 14 30.37 -16.04 16.07
C GLN A 14 30.50 -15.33 14.71
N LEU A 15 30.24 -16.03 13.62
CA LEU A 15 30.19 -15.40 12.28
C LEU A 15 29.10 -14.35 12.18
N LEU A 16 27.92 -14.62 12.72
CA LEU A 16 26.81 -13.61 12.78
C LEU A 16 27.25 -12.38 13.61
N ALA A 17 27.98 -12.59 14.71
CA ALA A 17 28.52 -11.48 15.51
C ALA A 17 29.52 -10.62 14.72
N ILE A 18 30.36 -11.23 13.88
CA ILE A 18 31.26 -10.47 12.99
C ILE A 18 30.48 -9.67 11.97
N LYS A 19 29.50 -10.30 11.31
CA LYS A 19 28.62 -9.63 10.33
C LYS A 19 27.82 -8.48 10.96
N ASP A 20 27.40 -8.61 12.20
CA ASP A 20 26.81 -7.53 13.00
C ASP A 20 27.69 -6.27 13.02
N SER A 21 29.00 -6.43 13.29
CA SER A 21 29.93 -5.30 13.25
C SER A 21 29.99 -4.66 11.86
N ASP A 22 30.04 -5.47 10.80
CA ASP A 22 30.04 -4.97 9.43
C ASP A 22 28.79 -4.11 9.14
N ILE A 23 27.62 -4.59 9.50
CA ILE A 23 26.35 -3.89 9.28
C ILE A 23 26.23 -2.62 10.13
N ARG A 24 26.72 -2.65 11.39
CA ARG A 24 26.74 -1.44 12.24
C ARG A 24 27.65 -0.36 11.70
N ILE A 25 28.84 -0.73 11.23
CA ILE A 25 29.78 0.22 10.60
C ILE A 25 29.12 0.89 9.39
N LEU A 26 28.53 0.12 8.47
CA LEU A 26 27.85 0.67 7.30
C LEU A 26 26.64 1.52 7.67
N THR A 27 25.89 1.13 8.71
CA THR A 27 24.75 1.89 9.21
C THR A 27 25.17 3.26 9.73
N LEU A 28 26.26 3.30 10.51
CA LEU A 28 26.78 4.53 11.10
C LEU A 28 27.46 5.44 10.06
N GLU A 29 28.14 4.88 9.05
CA GLU A 29 28.72 5.63 7.94
C GLU A 29 27.69 6.49 7.20
N GLN A 30 26.43 6.06 7.14
CA GLN A 30 25.34 6.86 6.57
C GLN A 30 25.10 8.19 7.31
N SER A 31 25.58 8.32 8.54
CA SER A 31 25.49 9.58 9.31
C SER A 31 26.38 10.69 8.73
N ARG A 32 27.42 10.36 7.94
CA ARG A 32 28.34 11.36 7.36
C ARG A 32 27.66 12.35 6.45
N THR A 33 26.68 11.90 5.68
CA THR A 33 25.98 12.72 4.70
C THR A 33 24.64 13.27 5.21
N ALA A 34 24.09 12.66 6.24
CA ALA A 34 22.87 13.12 6.87
C ALA A 34 23.12 14.18 7.97
N VAL A 35 24.17 15.00 7.82
CA VAL A 35 24.76 15.86 8.89
C VAL A 35 23.71 16.72 9.60
N ASP A 36 22.86 17.43 8.88
CA ASP A 36 21.93 18.39 9.51
C ASP A 36 20.71 17.73 10.18
N LYS A 37 20.34 16.54 9.73
CA LYS A 37 19.11 15.87 10.18
C LYS A 37 19.33 14.53 10.84
N GLY A 38 20.55 13.97 10.75
CA GLY A 38 20.93 12.67 11.27
C GLY A 38 20.17 11.50 10.64
N ILE A 39 20.56 10.29 11.04
CA ILE A 39 19.83 9.05 10.73
C ILE A 39 19.04 8.61 11.98
N HIS A 40 18.07 7.73 11.82
CA HIS A 40 17.34 7.11 12.92
C HIS A 40 18.17 5.99 13.57
N ALA A 41 19.36 6.36 14.11
CA ALA A 41 20.37 5.43 14.56
C ALA A 41 19.87 4.45 15.63
N GLY A 42 19.13 4.94 16.63
CA GLY A 42 18.67 4.08 17.72
C GLY A 42 17.74 2.96 17.27
N GLY A 43 16.79 3.28 16.39
CA GLY A 43 15.88 2.28 15.83
C GLY A 43 16.54 1.35 14.81
N ALA A 44 17.61 1.80 14.14
CA ALA A 44 18.39 0.98 13.22
C ALA A 44 19.30 0.02 13.98
N LEU A 45 20.04 0.52 14.98
CA LEU A 45 21.02 -0.29 15.72
C LEU A 45 20.37 -1.41 16.56
N SER A 46 19.19 -1.18 17.18
CA SER A 46 18.45 -2.24 17.90
C SER A 46 17.91 -3.33 16.97
N ALA A 47 17.71 -3.01 15.68
CA ALA A 47 17.23 -3.94 14.67
C ALA A 47 18.33 -4.83 14.06
N VAL A 48 19.61 -4.55 14.28
CA VAL A 48 20.70 -5.23 13.56
C VAL A 48 20.74 -6.73 13.88
N ILE A 49 20.66 -7.14 15.14
CA ILE A 49 20.71 -8.56 15.52
C ILE A 49 19.56 -9.36 14.90
N PRO A 50 18.27 -8.94 15.02
CA PRO A 50 17.17 -9.59 14.31
C PRO A 50 17.36 -9.68 12.79
N LEU A 51 17.79 -8.59 12.15
CA LEU A 51 17.96 -8.53 10.70
C LEU A 51 19.15 -9.39 10.23
N VAL A 52 20.29 -9.33 10.90
CA VAL A 52 21.46 -10.15 10.56
C VAL A 52 21.14 -11.63 10.76
N SER A 53 20.45 -12.01 11.85
CA SER A 53 19.98 -13.39 12.05
C SER A 53 19.07 -13.84 10.90
N LEU A 54 18.18 -12.98 10.44
CA LEU A 54 17.22 -13.29 9.39
C LEU A 54 17.91 -13.48 8.02
N TYR A 55 18.75 -12.53 7.60
CA TYR A 55 19.35 -12.52 6.26
C TYR A 55 20.61 -13.37 6.12
N TYR A 56 21.38 -13.55 7.18
CA TYR A 56 22.66 -14.28 7.13
C TYR A 56 22.64 -15.58 7.93
N GLY A 57 21.64 -15.79 8.78
CA GLY A 57 21.51 -17.00 9.62
C GLY A 57 20.94 -18.23 8.90
N GLY A 58 20.78 -18.19 7.58
CA GLY A 58 20.19 -19.31 6.81
C GLY A 58 18.67 -19.44 6.99
N ILE A 59 17.99 -18.36 7.32
CA ILE A 59 16.53 -18.33 7.58
C ILE A 59 15.74 -17.94 6.33
N MET A 60 16.04 -16.76 5.76
CA MET A 60 15.34 -16.29 4.57
C MET A 60 15.87 -16.94 3.29
N ASP A 61 14.95 -17.41 2.46
CA ASP A 61 15.21 -17.76 1.06
C ASP A 61 15.05 -16.52 0.20
N VAL A 62 16.15 -15.84 -0.10
CA VAL A 62 16.21 -14.67 -0.99
C VAL A 62 17.24 -14.89 -2.08
N ASP A 63 16.88 -14.47 -3.30
CA ASP A 63 17.73 -14.53 -4.47
C ASP A 63 17.99 -13.10 -4.98
N VAL A 64 19.16 -12.56 -4.62
CA VAL A 64 19.53 -11.19 -4.98
C VAL A 64 19.82 -11.06 -6.48
N GLU A 65 20.22 -12.16 -7.12
CA GLU A 65 20.49 -12.19 -8.58
C GLU A 65 19.19 -12.21 -9.39
N HIS A 66 18.13 -12.80 -8.82
CA HIS A 66 16.81 -12.88 -9.43
C HIS A 66 15.74 -12.38 -8.42
N PRO A 67 15.72 -11.09 -8.09
CA PRO A 67 14.86 -10.55 -7.03
C PRO A 67 13.36 -10.71 -7.31
N THR A 68 12.99 -11.06 -8.54
CA THR A 68 11.61 -11.34 -8.98
C THR A 68 11.29 -12.83 -9.05
N ARG A 69 12.22 -13.71 -8.62
CA ARG A 69 11.98 -15.15 -8.53
C ARG A 69 10.76 -15.44 -7.66
N ARG A 70 9.80 -16.17 -8.20
CA ARG A 70 8.61 -16.56 -7.45
C ARG A 70 8.95 -17.54 -6.34
N GLY A 71 8.29 -17.42 -5.21
CA GLY A 71 8.39 -18.32 -4.08
C GLY A 71 9.57 -18.04 -3.14
N GLN A 72 10.31 -16.96 -3.34
CA GLN A 72 11.24 -16.49 -2.32
C GLN A 72 10.50 -15.82 -1.17
N ASP A 73 11.12 -15.85 0.02
CA ASP A 73 10.54 -15.26 1.21
C ASP A 73 10.40 -13.74 1.10
N MET A 74 9.39 -13.20 1.77
CA MET A 74 9.10 -11.78 1.78
C MET A 74 9.46 -11.14 3.12
N PHE A 75 9.99 -9.93 3.08
CA PHE A 75 10.30 -9.16 4.27
C PHE A 75 9.67 -7.76 4.22
N VAL A 76 9.09 -7.32 5.34
CA VAL A 76 8.55 -5.98 5.51
C VAL A 76 9.17 -5.33 6.76
N LEU A 77 9.86 -4.20 6.55
CA LEU A 77 10.34 -3.37 7.65
C LEU A 77 9.23 -2.41 8.09
N SER A 78 8.31 -2.87 8.96
CA SER A 78 7.16 -2.06 9.41
C SER A 78 7.61 -0.83 10.22
N LYS A 79 8.61 -0.98 11.10
CA LYS A 79 9.32 0.14 11.72
C LYS A 79 10.27 0.83 10.72
N GLY A 80 9.71 1.52 9.74
CA GLY A 80 10.44 2.07 8.59
C GLY A 80 11.64 2.96 8.93
N HIS A 81 11.65 3.54 10.12
CA HIS A 81 12.79 4.34 10.58
C HIS A 81 14.09 3.52 10.83
N ALA A 82 14.04 2.18 10.83
CA ALA A 82 15.24 1.34 10.84
C ALA A 82 15.86 1.11 9.45
N VAL A 83 15.47 1.86 8.44
CA VAL A 83 15.92 1.72 7.04
C VAL A 83 17.43 1.73 6.88
N ALA A 84 18.18 2.46 7.71
CA ALA A 84 19.64 2.53 7.59
C ALA A 84 20.29 1.15 7.80
N ALA A 85 19.81 0.32 8.73
CA ALA A 85 20.30 -1.03 8.92
C ALA A 85 19.90 -1.95 7.75
N LEU A 86 18.67 -1.86 7.27
CA LEU A 86 18.20 -2.64 6.13
C LEU A 86 18.96 -2.30 4.85
N ALA A 87 19.16 -1.00 4.57
CA ALA A 87 19.93 -0.54 3.41
C ALA A 87 21.39 -1.05 3.47
N SER A 88 22.01 -1.07 4.65
CA SER A 88 23.35 -1.64 4.84
C SER A 88 23.37 -3.13 4.48
N ILE A 89 22.38 -3.90 4.93
CA ILE A 89 22.24 -5.33 4.57
C ILE A 89 22.04 -5.49 3.08
N TYR A 90 21.18 -4.69 2.44
CA TYR A 90 20.90 -4.81 1.02
C TYR A 90 22.09 -4.42 0.14
N ALA A 91 22.84 -3.40 0.53
CA ALA A 91 24.12 -3.09 -0.11
C ALA A 91 25.11 -4.26 0.00
N GLU A 92 25.27 -4.84 1.20
CA GLU A 92 26.13 -6.00 1.44
C GLU A 92 25.69 -7.25 0.65
N LEU A 93 24.38 -7.47 0.55
CA LEU A 93 23.84 -8.56 -0.26
C LEU A 93 24.01 -8.30 -1.79
N GLY A 94 24.24 -7.05 -2.20
CA GLY A 94 24.47 -6.65 -3.58
C GLY A 94 23.23 -6.24 -4.34
N TYR A 95 22.15 -5.79 -3.67
CA TYR A 95 20.99 -5.20 -4.33
C TYR A 95 21.35 -3.87 -5.03
N PHE A 96 22.34 -3.14 -4.49
CA PHE A 96 22.88 -1.90 -5.05
C PHE A 96 24.29 -1.66 -4.56
N ASP A 97 25.02 -0.72 -5.19
CA ASP A 97 26.39 -0.39 -4.81
C ASP A 97 26.45 0.30 -3.44
N ALA A 98 27.35 -0.13 -2.58
CA ALA A 98 27.49 0.42 -1.22
C ALA A 98 27.88 1.91 -1.20
N SER A 99 28.45 2.45 -2.27
CA SER A 99 28.72 3.89 -2.36
C SER A 99 27.45 4.75 -2.27
N ILE A 100 26.30 4.19 -2.64
CA ILE A 100 24.98 4.83 -2.52
C ILE A 100 24.62 5.12 -1.05
N LEU A 101 25.13 4.33 -0.09
CA LEU A 101 24.91 4.58 1.33
C LEU A 101 25.40 5.97 1.76
N ARG A 102 26.42 6.51 1.08
CA ARG A 102 26.94 7.87 1.33
C ARG A 102 25.98 8.97 0.90
N GLY A 103 24.98 8.68 0.09
CA GLY A 103 23.92 9.60 -0.32
C GLY A 103 22.67 9.55 0.58
N SER A 104 22.71 8.86 1.72
CA SER A 104 21.55 8.70 2.57
C SER A 104 20.88 10.03 2.91
N ARG A 105 19.55 10.12 2.64
CA ARG A 105 18.70 11.30 2.88
C ARG A 105 19.03 12.54 2.07
N SER A 106 19.84 12.43 1.01
CA SER A 106 20.02 13.48 0.02
C SER A 106 18.83 13.50 -0.95
N TYR A 107 18.57 14.64 -1.57
CA TYR A 107 17.42 14.82 -2.49
C TYR A 107 17.45 13.84 -3.67
N ASP A 108 18.63 13.63 -4.25
CA ASP A 108 18.80 12.75 -5.43
C ASP A 108 19.11 11.28 -5.08
N SER A 109 18.96 10.90 -3.82
CA SER A 109 19.27 9.55 -3.36
C SER A 109 18.02 8.68 -3.30
N ILE A 110 18.17 7.40 -3.72
CA ILE A 110 17.14 6.37 -3.49
C ILE A 110 17.00 6.00 -2.01
N LEU A 111 17.92 6.47 -1.15
CA LEU A 111 17.91 6.22 0.30
C LEU A 111 17.13 7.32 1.03
N ASN A 112 15.83 7.21 1.01
CA ASN A 112 14.92 8.08 1.74
C ASN A 112 15.02 7.86 3.27
N GLY A 113 14.34 8.70 4.04
CA GLY A 113 14.26 8.56 5.49
C GLY A 113 13.52 7.31 5.98
N HIS A 114 12.77 6.66 5.10
CA HIS A 114 12.03 5.42 5.27
C HIS A 114 12.14 4.60 3.98
N PRO A 115 12.02 3.25 4.04
CA PRO A 115 12.14 2.42 2.85
C PRO A 115 10.90 2.53 1.94
N GLY A 116 11.12 2.38 0.65
CA GLY A 116 10.08 2.25 -0.35
C GLY A 116 10.59 1.54 -1.60
N PRO A 117 9.74 1.19 -2.56
CA PRO A 117 10.10 0.38 -3.73
C PRO A 117 11.16 1.00 -4.66
N ILE A 118 11.48 2.27 -4.52
CA ILE A 118 12.62 2.87 -5.19
C ILE A 118 13.95 2.28 -4.71
N LEU A 119 13.99 1.77 -3.47
CA LEU A 119 15.13 1.06 -2.92
C LEU A 119 15.04 -0.42 -3.30
N PRO A 120 16.01 -0.93 -4.06
CA PRO A 120 16.01 -2.33 -4.48
C PRO A 120 15.91 -3.33 -3.33
N GLY A 121 15.02 -4.32 -3.50
CA GLY A 121 14.70 -5.30 -2.47
C GLY A 121 13.53 -4.91 -1.55
N VAL A 122 13.07 -3.66 -1.59
CA VAL A 122 11.92 -3.19 -0.81
C VAL A 122 10.64 -3.26 -1.64
N HIS A 123 9.65 -3.99 -1.16
CA HIS A 123 8.40 -4.25 -1.91
C HIS A 123 7.29 -3.24 -1.65
N ILE A 124 7.31 -2.55 -0.50
CA ILE A 124 6.31 -1.53 -0.12
C ILE A 124 6.97 -0.38 0.66
N PRO A 125 6.45 0.84 0.58
CA PRO A 125 6.90 1.92 1.45
C PRO A 125 6.35 1.72 2.86
N THR A 126 7.18 2.04 3.84
CA THR A 126 6.77 2.17 5.23
C THR A 126 7.18 3.53 5.79
N GLY A 127 6.76 3.83 7.02
CA GLY A 127 6.98 5.15 7.65
C GLY A 127 5.79 5.52 8.51
N PRO A 128 4.54 5.58 7.98
CA PRO A 128 3.36 5.56 8.82
C PRO A 128 3.31 4.24 9.60
N LEU A 129 3.44 4.32 10.93
CA LEU A 129 3.51 3.15 11.79
C LEU A 129 2.22 2.33 11.75
N GLY A 130 2.35 1.01 11.91
CA GLY A 130 1.26 0.03 11.98
C GLY A 130 0.84 -0.55 10.63
N GLN A 131 1.13 0.12 9.51
CA GLN A 131 0.63 -0.31 8.20
C GLN A 131 1.44 -1.45 7.58
N GLY A 132 2.75 -1.50 7.84
CA GLY A 132 3.62 -2.52 7.26
C GLY A 132 3.23 -3.94 7.66
N LEU A 133 2.76 -4.15 8.90
CA LEU A 133 2.32 -5.46 9.38
C LEU A 133 1.10 -5.98 8.60
N GLY A 134 0.13 -5.11 8.29
CA GLY A 134 -1.04 -5.49 7.50
C GLY A 134 -0.69 -5.88 6.06
N VAL A 135 0.27 -5.19 5.42
CA VAL A 135 0.75 -5.60 4.09
C VAL A 135 1.55 -6.90 4.16
N ALA A 136 2.39 -7.08 5.19
CA ALA A 136 3.10 -8.34 5.41
C ALA A 136 2.14 -9.53 5.59
N GLN A 137 1.05 -9.33 6.32
CA GLN A 137 -0.04 -10.30 6.41
C GLN A 137 -0.63 -10.64 5.03
N GLY A 138 -0.84 -9.64 4.18
CA GLY A 138 -1.31 -9.83 2.81
C GLY A 138 -0.32 -10.66 1.97
N PHE A 139 0.99 -10.42 2.09
CA PHE A 139 2.01 -11.27 1.46
C PHE A 139 1.96 -12.70 1.98
N ALA A 140 1.78 -12.91 3.28
CA ALA A 140 1.63 -14.24 3.87
C ALA A 140 0.39 -14.98 3.33
N LEU A 141 -0.72 -14.29 3.09
CA LEU A 141 -1.91 -14.85 2.43
C LEU A 141 -1.58 -15.35 1.02
N VAL A 142 -0.87 -14.55 0.22
CA VAL A 142 -0.38 -14.98 -1.10
C VAL A 142 0.58 -16.15 -0.97
N GLY A 143 1.48 -16.12 0.01
CA GLY A 143 2.48 -17.14 0.30
C GLY A 143 1.94 -18.48 0.75
N GLN A 144 0.65 -18.59 1.11
CA GLN A 144 -0.01 -19.89 1.32
C GLN A 144 -0.31 -20.63 0.01
N GLY A 145 -0.21 -19.93 -1.12
CA GLY A 145 -0.40 -20.50 -2.46
C GLY A 145 0.77 -21.35 -2.95
N SER A 146 0.90 -21.46 -4.27
CA SER A 146 2.01 -22.20 -4.92
C SER A 146 2.73 -21.27 -5.91
N PRO A 147 4.06 -21.14 -5.80
CA PRO A 147 4.93 -21.72 -4.78
C PRO A 147 4.69 -21.10 -3.40
N ARG A 148 4.80 -21.89 -2.33
CA ARG A 148 4.70 -21.44 -0.94
C ARG A 148 5.95 -20.68 -0.55
N PHE A 149 5.78 -19.61 0.25
CA PHE A 149 6.89 -18.85 0.86
C PHE A 149 6.50 -18.34 2.24
N ASP A 150 7.52 -17.99 3.04
CA ASP A 150 7.33 -17.38 4.34
C ASP A 150 7.39 -15.85 4.24
N THR A 151 6.72 -15.18 5.17
CA THR A 151 6.73 -13.73 5.27
C THR A 151 7.19 -13.30 6.66
N TYR A 152 8.14 -12.37 6.70
CA TYR A 152 8.69 -11.81 7.92
C TYR A 152 8.36 -10.32 8.00
N CYS A 153 8.04 -9.84 9.19
CA CYS A 153 7.78 -8.43 9.46
C CYS A 153 8.56 -8.00 10.71
N LEU A 154 9.31 -6.91 10.63
CA LEU A 154 9.92 -6.30 11.79
C LEU A 154 9.15 -5.06 12.20
N ALA A 155 8.45 -5.14 13.33
CA ALA A 155 7.67 -4.06 13.94
C ALA A 155 8.39 -3.50 15.18
N GLY A 156 8.10 -2.25 15.52
CA GLY A 156 8.55 -1.63 16.75
C GLY A 156 7.55 -1.80 17.89
N ASP A 157 8.01 -1.78 19.14
CA ASP A 157 7.14 -1.86 20.31
C ASP A 157 6.16 -0.67 20.40
N GLY A 158 6.64 0.57 20.23
CA GLY A 158 5.77 1.74 20.20
C GLY A 158 4.78 1.73 19.03
N GLU A 159 5.11 1.06 17.93
CA GLU A 159 4.24 0.86 16.78
C GLU A 159 3.00 0.02 17.12
N LEU A 160 3.11 -0.91 18.08
CA LEU A 160 1.99 -1.76 18.52
C LEU A 160 0.87 -0.99 19.25
N GLN A 161 1.04 0.31 19.47
CA GLN A 161 -0.03 1.20 19.95
C GLN A 161 -1.01 1.59 18.86
N GLU A 162 -0.66 1.40 17.57
CA GLU A 162 -1.57 1.62 16.45
C GLU A 162 -2.66 0.53 16.40
N GLY A 163 -3.93 0.93 16.36
CA GLY A 163 -5.08 0.01 16.36
C GLY A 163 -5.10 -0.94 15.16
N ILE A 164 -4.66 -0.45 14.00
CA ILE A 164 -4.60 -1.22 12.75
C ILE A 164 -3.73 -2.49 12.84
N ILE A 165 -2.75 -2.51 13.74
CA ILE A 165 -1.95 -3.72 14.01
C ILE A 165 -2.83 -4.85 14.52
N TRP A 166 -3.75 -4.54 15.43
CA TRP A 166 -4.59 -5.56 16.05
C TRP A 166 -5.65 -6.10 15.10
N GLU A 167 -6.16 -5.29 14.16
CA GLU A 167 -6.96 -5.78 13.04
C GLU A 167 -6.22 -6.88 12.27
N SER A 168 -4.96 -6.63 11.93
CA SER A 168 -4.11 -7.57 11.20
C SER A 168 -3.76 -8.81 12.03
N VAL A 169 -3.44 -8.65 13.31
CA VAL A 169 -3.10 -9.75 14.23
C VAL A 169 -4.28 -10.72 14.38
N MET A 170 -5.49 -10.20 14.59
CA MET A 170 -6.70 -11.03 14.70
C MET A 170 -6.97 -11.80 13.40
N PHE A 171 -6.87 -11.14 12.26
CA PHE A 171 -7.16 -11.76 10.98
C PHE A 171 -6.10 -12.78 10.55
N ALA A 172 -4.81 -12.56 10.85
CA ALA A 172 -3.75 -13.52 10.59
C ALA A 172 -3.97 -14.85 11.34
N ALA A 173 -4.38 -14.79 12.60
CA ALA A 173 -4.73 -15.96 13.38
C ALA A 173 -5.98 -16.68 12.80
N HIS A 174 -7.02 -15.91 12.44
CA HIS A 174 -8.22 -16.45 11.80
C HIS A 174 -7.91 -17.20 10.51
N LYS A 175 -7.04 -16.66 9.67
CA LYS A 175 -6.59 -17.26 8.40
C LYS A 175 -5.51 -18.33 8.58
N ARG A 176 -5.08 -18.59 9.83
CA ARG A 176 -4.11 -19.63 10.16
C ARG A 176 -2.79 -19.49 9.38
N LEU A 177 -2.23 -18.27 9.35
CA LEU A 177 -1.04 -17.94 8.57
C LEU A 177 0.23 -18.45 9.26
N ASP A 178 0.48 -19.75 9.24
CA ASP A 178 1.68 -20.36 9.84
C ASP A 178 2.97 -20.11 9.05
N ASN A 179 2.86 -19.42 7.92
CA ASN A 179 3.96 -18.86 7.13
C ASN A 179 4.22 -17.37 7.43
N PHE A 180 3.68 -16.84 8.53
CA PHE A 180 3.83 -15.45 8.93
C PHE A 180 4.55 -15.32 10.27
N CYS A 181 5.69 -14.61 10.27
CA CYS A 181 6.50 -14.32 11.45
C CYS A 181 6.64 -12.82 11.67
N VAL A 182 6.25 -12.34 12.84
CA VAL A 182 6.45 -10.96 13.28
C VAL A 182 7.55 -10.92 14.33
N LEU A 183 8.62 -10.18 14.05
CA LEU A 183 9.62 -9.82 15.04
C LEU A 183 9.22 -8.46 15.64
N VAL A 184 9.11 -8.39 16.95
CA VAL A 184 8.85 -7.15 17.66
C VAL A 184 10.14 -6.66 18.31
N ASP A 185 10.70 -5.56 17.80
CA ASP A 185 11.84 -4.90 18.45
C ASP A 185 11.37 -4.20 19.73
N LYS A 186 11.39 -4.94 20.84
CA LYS A 186 11.01 -4.45 22.17
C LYS A 186 12.20 -3.73 22.81
N ASN A 187 12.49 -2.54 22.31
CA ASN A 187 13.64 -1.74 22.74
C ASN A 187 13.28 -0.70 23.82
N ASN A 188 12.03 -0.63 24.24
CA ASN A 188 11.50 0.23 25.30
C ASN A 188 11.66 1.74 25.07
N GLY A 189 11.88 2.16 23.83
CA GLY A 189 12.11 3.57 23.50
C GLY A 189 11.12 4.12 22.49
N GLN A 190 10.39 5.19 22.85
CA GLN A 190 9.57 6.00 21.92
C GLN A 190 10.22 7.38 21.78
N LEU A 191 10.62 7.73 20.52
CA LEU A 191 11.53 8.85 20.30
C LEU A 191 12.75 8.72 21.25
N ASP A 192 13.03 9.72 22.08
CA ASP A 192 14.13 9.74 23.06
C ASP A 192 13.63 9.50 24.50
N ILE A 193 12.42 8.99 24.66
CA ILE A 193 11.77 8.77 25.96
C ILE A 193 11.50 7.27 26.15
N HIS A 194 11.66 6.77 27.38
CA HIS A 194 11.30 5.41 27.71
C HIS A 194 9.80 5.21 27.62
N ASP A 195 9.32 4.14 26.99
CA ASP A 195 7.90 3.83 26.74
C ASP A 195 7.03 3.89 27.99
N ARG A 196 7.53 3.41 29.14
CA ARG A 196 6.82 3.45 30.45
C ARG A 196 6.39 4.86 30.89
N LEU A 197 7.03 5.90 30.38
CA LEU A 197 6.72 7.29 30.70
C LEU A 197 5.68 7.90 29.75
N ILE A 198 5.40 7.22 28.65
CA ILE A 198 4.42 7.67 27.64
C ILE A 198 3.16 6.80 27.74
N PHE A 199 3.27 5.55 27.38
CA PHE A 199 2.20 4.57 27.37
C PHE A 199 2.78 3.16 27.49
N PRO A 200 2.85 2.59 28.72
CA PRO A 200 3.44 1.28 28.91
C PRO A 200 2.64 0.19 28.20
N LEU A 201 3.33 -0.63 27.45
CA LEU A 201 2.71 -1.77 26.79
C LEU A 201 2.50 -2.93 27.80
N PRO A 202 1.44 -3.72 27.62
CA PRO A 202 1.23 -4.94 28.40
C PRO A 202 2.26 -6.02 28.06
N ASP A 203 2.14 -7.19 28.67
CA ASP A 203 2.89 -8.38 28.25
C ASP A 203 2.46 -8.75 26.82
N LEU A 204 3.34 -8.44 25.87
CA LEU A 204 3.08 -8.65 24.44
C LEU A 204 2.93 -10.14 24.10
N SER A 205 3.68 -11.04 24.77
CA SER A 205 3.52 -12.48 24.57
C SER A 205 2.10 -12.94 24.93
N ALA A 206 1.60 -12.49 26.08
CA ALA A 206 0.24 -12.82 26.50
C ALA A 206 -0.83 -12.25 25.55
N VAL A 207 -0.63 -11.03 25.05
CA VAL A 207 -1.56 -10.39 24.10
C VAL A 207 -1.61 -11.16 22.78
N PHE A 208 -0.47 -11.46 22.16
CA PHE A 208 -0.44 -12.24 20.91
C PHE A 208 -1.02 -13.65 21.11
N GLN A 209 -0.72 -14.32 22.23
CA GLN A 209 -1.28 -15.63 22.56
C GLN A 209 -2.80 -15.59 22.70
N SER A 210 -3.36 -14.52 23.27
CA SER A 210 -4.82 -14.36 23.40
C SER A 210 -5.55 -14.32 22.06
N PHE A 211 -4.85 -13.89 20.99
CA PHE A 211 -5.34 -13.93 19.61
C PHE A 211 -5.01 -15.24 18.87
N GLY A 212 -4.37 -16.22 19.54
CA GLY A 212 -4.08 -17.53 18.95
C GLY A 212 -2.72 -17.64 18.24
N TRP A 213 -1.80 -16.71 18.47
CA TRP A 213 -0.44 -16.77 17.94
C TRP A 213 0.49 -17.67 18.77
N ARG A 214 1.51 -18.24 18.14
CA ARG A 214 2.71 -18.71 18.84
C ARG A 214 3.57 -17.52 19.25
N THR A 215 4.16 -17.56 20.41
CA THR A 215 5.05 -16.49 20.87
C THR A 215 6.36 -17.06 21.43
N GLN A 216 7.43 -16.34 21.19
CA GLN A 216 8.71 -16.55 21.82
C GLN A 216 9.25 -15.21 22.31
N SER A 217 9.81 -15.18 23.51
CA SER A 217 10.40 -13.99 24.11
C SER A 217 11.89 -14.24 24.24
N VAL A 218 12.72 -13.43 23.58
CA VAL A 218 14.16 -13.65 23.44
C VAL A 218 14.95 -12.40 23.80
N ASP A 219 16.17 -12.64 24.34
CA ASP A 219 17.16 -11.58 24.49
C ASP A 219 17.78 -11.26 23.12
N ALA A 220 17.46 -10.10 22.56
CA ALA A 220 17.98 -9.63 21.29
C ALA A 220 19.25 -8.78 21.42
N THR A 221 19.94 -8.87 22.57
CA THR A 221 21.33 -8.41 22.72
C THR A 221 22.32 -9.49 22.32
N GLN A 222 21.85 -10.72 22.09
CA GLN A 222 22.65 -11.90 21.73
C GLN A 222 22.01 -12.65 20.56
N TYR A 223 22.84 -13.30 19.75
CA TYR A 223 22.38 -14.05 18.57
C TYR A 223 21.66 -15.35 18.89
N ASP A 224 22.04 -16.04 19.98
CA ASP A 224 21.61 -17.40 20.26
C ASP A 224 20.07 -17.55 20.30
N GLY A 225 19.42 -16.74 21.12
CA GLY A 225 17.96 -16.79 21.27
C GLY A 225 17.21 -16.37 20.00
N VAL A 226 17.65 -15.30 19.33
CA VAL A 226 16.99 -14.78 18.10
C VAL A 226 17.14 -15.79 16.96
N HIS A 227 18.34 -16.32 16.74
CA HIS A 227 18.59 -17.30 15.70
C HIS A 227 17.83 -18.62 15.96
N ALA A 228 17.77 -19.08 17.22
CA ALA A 228 17.02 -20.27 17.58
C ALA A 228 15.51 -20.11 17.31
N ALA A 229 14.93 -18.97 17.71
CA ALA A 229 13.52 -18.69 17.49
C ALA A 229 13.15 -18.61 15.99
N LEU A 230 13.99 -17.95 15.20
CA LEU A 230 13.81 -17.88 13.74
C LEU A 230 13.98 -19.27 13.09
N SER A 231 14.97 -20.07 13.53
CA SER A 231 15.17 -21.44 13.03
C SER A 231 13.98 -22.35 13.37
N GLU A 232 13.40 -22.21 14.55
CA GLU A 232 12.20 -22.95 14.93
C GLU A 232 11.01 -22.55 14.05
N PHE A 233 10.82 -21.25 13.78
CA PHE A 233 9.79 -20.80 12.84
C PHE A 233 10.02 -21.40 11.44
N LYS A 234 11.24 -21.31 10.90
CA LYS A 234 11.56 -21.76 9.53
C LYS A 234 11.46 -23.26 9.35
N HIS A 235 12.04 -24.03 10.25
CA HIS A 235 12.25 -25.47 10.09
C HIS A 235 11.39 -26.33 11.02
N GLY A 236 10.73 -25.72 12.01
CA GLY A 236 9.88 -26.42 12.97
C GLY A 236 8.52 -26.82 12.38
N PRO A 237 7.71 -27.54 13.16
CA PRO A 237 6.40 -28.00 12.70
C PRO A 237 5.44 -26.84 12.54
N ARG A 238 4.65 -26.87 11.45
CA ARG A 238 3.58 -25.91 11.15
C ARG A 238 2.26 -26.43 11.72
N ASP A 239 1.54 -25.58 12.46
CA ASP A 239 0.27 -25.94 13.09
C ASP A 239 -0.90 -25.00 12.75
N GLY A 240 -0.69 -24.11 11.81
CA GLY A 240 -1.66 -23.11 11.38
C GLY A 240 -1.69 -21.87 12.28
N ARG A 241 -0.68 -21.65 13.14
CA ARG A 241 -0.57 -20.44 13.95
C ARG A 241 0.55 -19.52 13.44
N PRO A 242 0.28 -18.23 13.24
CA PRO A 242 1.35 -17.26 13.01
C PRO A 242 2.24 -17.13 14.25
N THR A 243 3.45 -16.62 14.07
CA THR A 243 4.46 -16.55 15.13
C THR A 243 4.86 -15.10 15.41
N ALA A 244 4.91 -14.70 16.69
CA ALA A 244 5.48 -13.45 17.15
C ALA A 244 6.72 -13.74 18.01
N ILE A 245 7.86 -13.16 17.62
CA ILE A 245 9.11 -13.22 18.36
C ILE A 245 9.34 -11.86 19.01
N ILE A 246 9.24 -11.80 20.34
CA ILE A 246 9.44 -10.57 21.11
C ILE A 246 10.93 -10.43 21.41
N CYS A 247 11.60 -9.52 20.73
CA CYS A 247 13.04 -9.29 20.77
C CYS A 247 13.36 -8.20 21.80
N HIS A 248 13.74 -8.60 23.02
CA HIS A 248 14.07 -7.66 24.08
C HIS A 248 15.47 -7.09 23.91
N SER A 249 15.56 -5.77 23.83
CA SER A 249 16.82 -5.03 23.75
C SER A 249 16.69 -3.63 24.40
N SER A 250 17.65 -2.78 24.16
CA SER A 250 17.57 -1.36 24.44
C SER A 250 17.71 -0.57 23.15
N LYS A 251 17.04 0.54 23.04
CA LYS A 251 17.11 1.40 21.86
C LYS A 251 18.56 1.85 21.62
N GLY A 252 19.06 1.63 20.40
CA GLY A 252 20.44 1.90 20.05
C GLY A 252 21.44 0.86 20.57
N HIS A 253 20.99 -0.34 20.96
CA HIS A 253 21.87 -1.43 21.41
C HIS A 253 23.00 -1.67 20.40
N GLY A 254 24.22 -1.79 20.90
CA GLY A 254 25.44 -1.97 20.10
C GLY A 254 26.05 -0.66 19.56
N GLY A 255 25.38 0.49 19.78
CA GLY A 255 26.02 1.80 19.67
C GLY A 255 26.70 2.18 20.98
N PHE A 256 27.77 2.97 20.90
CA PHE A 256 28.48 3.48 22.07
C PHE A 256 27.89 4.86 22.42
N SER A 257 28.37 5.50 23.41
CA SER A 257 28.06 6.85 23.92
C SER A 257 26.88 7.63 23.27
N SER A 258 27.16 8.34 22.16
CA SER A 258 26.20 9.28 21.54
C SER A 258 25.06 8.60 20.78
N PHE A 259 25.17 7.34 20.43
CA PHE A 259 24.20 6.59 19.63
C PHE A 259 23.27 5.72 20.47
N PHE A 260 23.67 5.40 21.68
CA PHE A 260 22.85 4.60 22.59
C PHE A 260 21.63 5.39 23.08
N ASN A 261 20.47 4.78 23.09
CA ASN A 261 19.20 5.31 23.58
C ASN A 261 18.74 6.63 22.91
N LYS A 262 19.17 6.91 21.68
CA LYS A 262 18.73 8.05 20.88
C LYS A 262 17.89 7.60 19.70
N HIS A 263 16.82 8.35 19.38
CA HIS A 263 16.00 8.05 18.21
C HIS A 263 16.68 8.46 16.91
N LYS A 264 17.13 9.70 16.85
CA LYS A 264 17.77 10.29 15.69
C LYS A 264 19.06 10.97 16.09
N VAL A 265 20.13 10.71 15.35
CA VAL A 265 21.45 11.20 15.71
C VAL A 265 22.07 11.93 14.51
N ALA A 266 22.43 13.18 14.75
CA ALA A 266 23.38 13.94 13.96
C ALA A 266 24.52 14.32 14.91
N VAL A 267 25.73 13.91 14.59
CA VAL A 267 26.90 14.15 15.42
C VAL A 267 28.03 14.78 14.62
N PRO A 268 28.92 15.54 15.26
CA PRO A 268 30.15 15.98 14.62
C PRO A 268 30.98 14.83 14.08
N GLU A 269 31.77 15.10 13.05
CA GLU A 269 32.55 14.07 12.36
C GLU A 269 33.56 13.36 13.29
N ASP A 270 34.16 14.07 14.21
CA ASP A 270 35.09 13.52 15.21
C ASP A 270 34.37 12.51 16.13
N VAL A 271 33.17 12.79 16.56
CA VAL A 271 32.34 11.86 17.37
C VAL A 271 31.98 10.61 16.56
N LEU A 272 31.61 10.77 15.28
CA LEU A 272 31.33 9.65 14.40
C LEU A 272 32.60 8.79 14.17
N ASN A 273 33.74 9.42 13.96
CA ASN A 273 35.00 8.71 13.73
C ASN A 273 35.44 7.91 14.97
N GLU A 274 35.21 8.44 16.17
CA GLU A 274 35.51 7.67 17.42
C GLU A 274 34.52 6.49 17.58
N GLU A 275 33.24 6.66 17.28
CA GLU A 275 32.24 5.58 17.27
C GLU A 275 32.65 4.48 16.29
N LEU A 276 33.02 4.84 15.07
CA LEU A 276 33.45 3.90 14.03
C LEU A 276 34.73 3.17 14.42
N LYS A 277 35.67 3.84 15.09
CA LYS A 277 36.87 3.21 15.63
C LYS A 277 36.53 2.12 16.65
N LEU A 278 35.65 2.42 17.62
CA LEU A 278 35.18 1.44 18.61
C LEU A 278 34.49 0.23 17.97
N GLN A 279 33.67 0.47 16.92
CA GLN A 279 33.02 -0.59 16.15
C GLN A 279 34.03 -1.49 15.42
N ASN A 280 35.11 -0.91 14.85
CA ASN A 280 36.17 -1.68 14.22
C ASN A 280 37.00 -2.47 15.24
N GLU A 281 37.33 -1.89 16.39
CA GLU A 281 38.02 -2.61 17.49
C GLU A 281 37.19 -3.81 17.96
N GLN A 282 35.85 -3.65 18.08
CA GLN A 282 34.94 -4.75 18.42
C GLN A 282 34.93 -5.83 17.33
N ARG A 283 34.92 -5.42 16.05
CA ARG A 283 35.00 -6.35 14.93
C ARG A 283 36.28 -7.18 14.96
N ASP A 284 37.42 -6.52 15.19
CA ASP A 284 38.72 -7.20 15.27
C ASP A 284 38.79 -8.18 16.43
N ALA A 285 38.22 -7.85 17.58
CA ALA A 285 38.10 -8.76 18.72
C ALA A 285 37.26 -10.00 18.36
N ARG A 286 36.10 -9.82 17.70
CA ARG A 286 35.25 -10.94 17.26
C ARG A 286 35.92 -11.82 16.21
N LEU A 287 36.72 -11.24 15.30
CA LEU A 287 37.53 -11.98 14.35
C LEU A 287 38.58 -12.84 15.06
N ALA A 288 39.26 -12.29 16.06
CA ALA A 288 40.26 -13.01 16.85
C ALA A 288 39.64 -14.17 17.67
N GLU A 289 38.43 -13.94 18.24
CA GLU A 289 37.68 -14.99 18.92
C GLU A 289 37.30 -16.13 17.95
N PHE A 290 36.76 -15.81 16.77
CA PHE A 290 36.47 -16.83 15.77
C PHE A 290 37.70 -17.58 15.29
N ALA A 291 38.79 -16.88 15.02
CA ALA A 291 40.04 -17.51 14.60
C ALA A 291 40.58 -18.51 15.67
N SER A 292 40.49 -18.11 16.94
CA SER A 292 40.87 -18.99 18.08
C SER A 292 39.94 -20.20 18.19
N PHE A 293 38.61 -19.97 18.04
CA PHE A 293 37.62 -21.03 18.05
C PHE A 293 37.86 -22.02 16.90
N HIS A 294 38.02 -21.51 15.66
CA HIS A 294 38.27 -22.34 14.47
C HIS A 294 39.58 -23.17 14.63
N ALA A 295 40.64 -22.58 15.19
CA ALA A 295 41.91 -23.29 15.47
C ALA A 295 41.78 -24.35 16.58
N SER A 296 40.77 -24.24 17.44
CA SER A 296 40.52 -25.22 18.52
C SER A 296 39.69 -26.43 18.06
N LEU A 297 39.18 -26.45 16.82
CA LEU A 297 38.43 -27.58 16.29
C LEU A 297 39.30 -28.85 16.27
N PRO A 298 38.70 -30.03 16.50
CA PRO A 298 39.46 -31.29 16.49
C PRO A 298 40.15 -31.56 15.15
N SER A 299 41.35 -32.10 15.18
CA SER A 299 42.08 -32.53 13.96
C SER A 299 41.51 -33.78 13.29
N SER A 300 40.35 -34.26 13.73
CA SER A 300 39.63 -35.40 13.12
C SER A 300 39.00 -35.00 11.77
N PRO A 301 38.65 -35.98 10.91
CA PRO A 301 37.93 -35.72 9.66
C PRO A 301 36.59 -34.97 9.88
N GLU A 302 35.95 -35.13 11.02
CA GLU A 302 34.72 -34.42 11.40
C GLU A 302 35.01 -32.95 11.75
N GLY A 303 36.07 -32.72 12.55
CA GLY A 303 36.49 -31.34 12.88
C GLY A 303 36.96 -30.56 11.66
N GLN A 304 37.65 -31.22 10.71
CA GLN A 304 38.04 -30.61 9.45
C GLN A 304 36.80 -30.22 8.62
N ARG A 305 35.81 -31.10 8.49
CA ARG A 305 34.54 -30.78 7.79
C ARG A 305 33.80 -29.62 8.43
N MET A 306 33.77 -29.55 9.78
CA MET A 306 33.16 -28.40 10.47
C MET A 306 33.94 -27.11 10.18
N GLY A 307 35.24 -27.16 10.18
CA GLY A 307 36.09 -26.01 9.86
C GLY A 307 35.84 -25.51 8.44
N ASP A 308 35.82 -26.42 7.47
CA ASP A 308 35.53 -26.09 6.06
C ASP A 308 34.13 -25.50 5.89
N GLU A 309 33.13 -26.07 6.57
CA GLU A 309 31.73 -25.54 6.52
C GLU A 309 31.65 -24.14 7.15
N LEU A 310 32.34 -23.85 8.20
CA LEU A 310 32.37 -22.52 8.82
C LEU A 310 33.05 -21.49 7.89
N LEU A 311 34.17 -21.88 7.24
CA LEU A 311 34.80 -21.00 6.24
C LEU A 311 33.92 -20.75 5.03
N ALA A 312 33.25 -21.77 4.52
CA ALA A 312 32.26 -21.62 3.45
C ALA A 312 31.08 -20.76 3.89
N THR A 313 30.64 -20.87 5.14
CA THR A 313 29.59 -20.01 5.70
C THR A 313 30.08 -18.56 5.81
N ALA A 314 31.28 -18.30 6.24
CA ALA A 314 31.86 -16.96 6.28
C ALA A 314 31.95 -16.35 4.88
N GLU A 315 32.25 -17.15 3.85
CA GLU A 315 32.25 -16.71 2.45
C GLU A 315 30.84 -16.38 1.97
N ARG A 316 29.84 -17.23 2.26
CA ARG A 316 28.42 -16.94 1.97
C ARG A 316 27.94 -15.66 2.65
N MET A 317 28.36 -15.43 3.89
CA MET A 317 28.08 -14.19 4.63
C MET A 317 28.91 -13.00 4.15
N ARG A 318 29.83 -13.19 3.20
CA ARG A 318 30.77 -12.18 2.71
C ARG A 318 31.62 -11.54 3.82
N ILE A 319 32.04 -12.33 4.77
CA ILE A 319 32.90 -11.88 5.86
C ILE A 319 34.38 -11.97 5.44
N GLN A 320 35.11 -10.86 5.61
CA GLN A 320 36.57 -10.87 5.47
C GLN A 320 37.19 -11.34 6.79
N LEU A 321 37.72 -12.56 6.82
CA LEU A 321 38.30 -13.15 8.02
C LEU A 321 39.74 -12.69 8.35
N LYS A 322 40.44 -11.98 7.43
CA LYS A 322 41.79 -11.48 7.68
C LYS A 322 41.77 -10.20 8.50
N VAL A 323 42.42 -10.20 9.66
CA VAL A 323 42.45 -9.07 10.59
C VAL A 323 42.98 -7.77 9.96
N ASN A 324 43.89 -7.86 8.98
CA ASN A 324 44.49 -6.71 8.30
C ASN A 324 43.64 -6.10 7.18
N ALA A 325 42.46 -6.63 6.91
CA ALA A 325 41.48 -6.06 5.98
C ALA A 325 40.57 -5.09 6.73
N LEU A 326 41.15 -4.10 7.39
CA LEU A 326 40.45 -3.09 8.14
C LEU A 326 39.40 -2.33 7.25
N GLY A 327 38.17 -2.40 7.65
CA GLY A 327 37.17 -1.39 7.36
C GLY A 327 36.61 -1.34 5.94
N THR A 328 36.83 -2.33 5.11
CA THR A 328 36.11 -2.46 3.85
C THR A 328 35.40 -3.81 3.81
N THR A 329 34.20 -3.83 4.28
CA THR A 329 33.20 -4.70 3.70
C THR A 329 33.21 -4.36 2.21
N THR A 330 33.72 -5.24 1.39
CA THR A 330 33.56 -5.08 -0.06
C THR A 330 32.13 -5.46 -0.39
N ALA A 331 31.22 -4.48 -0.32
CA ALA A 331 29.96 -4.64 -0.99
C ALA A 331 30.27 -5.00 -2.45
N ARG A 332 29.69 -6.06 -2.94
CA ARG A 332 29.71 -6.30 -4.39
C ARG A 332 28.95 -5.14 -5.03
N SER A 333 29.45 -4.68 -6.17
CA SER A 333 28.69 -3.79 -7.05
C SER A 333 27.27 -4.35 -7.19
N ALA A 334 26.29 -3.48 -7.25
CA ALA A 334 24.94 -3.84 -7.60
C ALA A 334 24.98 -4.84 -8.76
N ILE A 335 24.27 -5.92 -8.64
CA ILE A 335 24.09 -6.86 -9.74
C ILE A 335 23.59 -6.01 -10.90
N GLY A 336 24.33 -6.04 -12.00
CA GLY A 336 24.00 -5.24 -13.17
C GLY A 336 22.55 -5.45 -13.53
N ARG A 337 21.72 -4.44 -13.25
CA ARG A 337 20.30 -4.45 -13.55
C ARG A 337 20.09 -4.07 -14.99
N THR A 338 20.60 -4.92 -15.85
CA THR A 338 20.32 -4.81 -17.27
C THR A 338 18.85 -5.12 -17.52
N GLN A 339 18.29 -4.62 -18.60
CA GLN A 339 16.95 -4.99 -19.04
C GLN A 339 16.74 -6.51 -19.12
N ALA A 340 17.79 -7.28 -19.34
CA ALA A 340 17.77 -8.74 -19.38
C ALA A 340 17.41 -9.38 -18.02
N ASN A 341 17.67 -8.69 -16.91
CA ASN A 341 17.36 -9.15 -15.55
C ASN A 341 16.00 -8.61 -15.04
N ARG A 342 15.32 -7.80 -15.84
CA ARG A 342 13.93 -7.39 -15.55
C ARG A 342 12.99 -8.54 -15.88
N ALA A 343 12.00 -8.75 -15.03
CA ALA A 343 10.86 -9.54 -15.44
C ALA A 343 10.19 -8.84 -16.66
N PRO A 344 9.70 -9.62 -17.64
CA PRO A 344 8.99 -9.05 -18.78
C PRO A 344 7.77 -8.27 -18.29
N GLU A 345 7.44 -7.20 -19.01
CA GLU A 345 6.23 -6.42 -18.74
C GLU A 345 5.03 -7.39 -18.64
N ARG A 346 4.28 -7.27 -17.53
CA ARG A 346 3.17 -8.16 -17.27
C ARG A 346 1.97 -7.81 -18.14
N ASP A 347 1.38 -8.82 -18.80
CA ASP A 347 0.06 -8.65 -19.42
C ASP A 347 -1.00 -8.42 -18.32
N LYS A 348 -1.45 -7.17 -18.21
CA LYS A 348 -2.45 -6.74 -17.22
C LYS A 348 -3.88 -7.17 -17.60
N ARG A 349 -4.11 -7.58 -18.84
CA ARG A 349 -5.43 -7.99 -19.30
C ARG A 349 -5.92 -9.23 -18.60
N ILE A 350 -7.14 -9.19 -18.13
CA ILE A 350 -7.85 -10.37 -17.64
C ILE A 350 -8.51 -11.05 -18.81
N ARG A 351 -8.26 -12.35 -18.96
CA ARG A 351 -8.83 -13.15 -20.05
C ARG A 351 -10.17 -13.73 -19.62
N TYR A 352 -11.21 -13.47 -20.38
CA TYR A 352 -12.57 -13.93 -20.10
C TYR A 352 -13.36 -14.15 -21.39
N ASP A 353 -14.44 -14.92 -21.30
CA ASP A 353 -15.41 -15.07 -22.37
C ASP A 353 -16.43 -13.91 -22.30
N GLY A 354 -16.35 -12.96 -23.23
CA GLY A 354 -17.22 -11.81 -23.28
C GLY A 354 -18.70 -12.15 -23.49
N SER A 355 -19.01 -13.30 -24.10
CA SER A 355 -20.40 -13.76 -24.31
C SER A 355 -21.09 -14.22 -23.01
N ALA A 356 -20.29 -14.52 -21.97
CA ALA A 356 -20.79 -14.91 -20.64
C ALA A 356 -21.11 -13.71 -19.74
N LEU A 357 -20.79 -12.48 -20.14
CA LEU A 357 -21.10 -11.29 -19.39
C LEU A 357 -22.62 -11.04 -19.30
N PRO A 358 -23.12 -10.36 -18.25
CA PRO A 358 -24.54 -10.05 -18.14
C PRO A 358 -25.04 -9.18 -19.31
N CYS A 359 -26.17 -9.56 -19.90
CA CYS A 359 -26.86 -8.73 -20.85
C CYS A 359 -27.66 -7.64 -20.11
N ILE A 360 -27.46 -6.38 -20.48
CA ILE A 360 -28.15 -5.23 -19.88
C ILE A 360 -29.30 -4.82 -20.80
N ASP A 361 -30.52 -5.07 -20.36
CA ASP A 361 -31.76 -4.68 -21.08
C ASP A 361 -32.14 -3.22 -20.74
N LYS A 362 -32.21 -2.36 -21.75
CA LYS A 362 -32.46 -0.92 -21.58
C LYS A 362 -33.83 -0.63 -20.92
N SER A 363 -34.78 -1.56 -21.01
CA SER A 363 -36.14 -1.41 -20.44
C SER A 363 -36.24 -1.72 -18.96
N LYS A 364 -35.13 -2.21 -18.34
CA LYS A 364 -35.10 -2.68 -16.95
C LYS A 364 -34.27 -1.78 -16.06
N THR A 365 -34.40 -2.01 -14.76
CA THR A 365 -33.56 -1.41 -13.73
C THR A 365 -32.68 -2.49 -13.10
N TYR A 366 -31.45 -2.11 -12.69
CA TYR A 366 -30.49 -3.01 -12.07
C TYR A 366 -29.81 -2.34 -10.88
N ALA A 367 -29.59 -3.09 -9.83
CA ALA A 367 -28.71 -2.68 -8.73
C ALA A 367 -27.22 -2.92 -9.13
N ALA A 368 -26.32 -2.03 -8.75
CA ALA A 368 -24.91 -2.11 -9.11
C ALA A 368 -24.26 -3.42 -8.63
N ASN A 369 -24.55 -3.85 -7.40
CA ASN A 369 -24.04 -5.10 -6.84
C ASN A 369 -24.45 -6.35 -7.65
N ALA A 370 -25.64 -6.35 -8.25
CA ALA A 370 -26.10 -7.46 -9.09
C ALA A 370 -25.28 -7.55 -10.38
N ILE A 371 -24.95 -6.41 -11.00
CA ILE A 371 -24.10 -6.34 -12.19
C ILE A 371 -22.68 -6.80 -11.85
N ILE A 372 -22.11 -6.31 -10.76
CA ILE A 372 -20.77 -6.72 -10.30
C ILE A 372 -20.73 -8.23 -10.00
N THR A 373 -21.72 -8.75 -9.26
CA THR A 373 -21.80 -10.18 -8.98
C THR A 373 -21.80 -11.02 -10.25
N ALA A 374 -22.60 -10.64 -11.25
CA ALA A 374 -22.70 -11.37 -12.50
C ALA A 374 -21.40 -11.28 -13.31
N ALA A 375 -20.80 -10.10 -13.43
CA ALA A 375 -19.58 -9.87 -14.17
C ALA A 375 -18.37 -10.55 -13.50
N MET A 376 -18.26 -10.48 -12.17
CA MET A 376 -17.14 -11.08 -11.43
C MET A 376 -17.14 -12.60 -11.48
N LYS A 377 -18.29 -13.27 -11.61
CA LYS A 377 -18.34 -14.72 -11.91
C LYS A 377 -17.64 -15.08 -13.21
N VAL A 378 -17.58 -14.15 -14.15
CA VAL A 378 -16.90 -14.33 -15.44
C VAL A 378 -15.42 -13.99 -15.30
N PHE A 379 -15.10 -12.82 -14.77
CA PHE A 379 -13.73 -12.32 -14.66
C PHE A 379 -12.87 -13.15 -13.69
N ALA A 380 -13.44 -13.65 -12.59
CA ALA A 380 -12.74 -14.45 -11.60
C ALA A 380 -12.35 -15.85 -12.06
N ARG A 381 -12.69 -16.25 -13.29
CA ARG A 381 -12.09 -17.43 -13.93
C ARG A 381 -10.59 -17.24 -14.17
N ASP A 382 -10.14 -16.00 -14.32
CA ASP A 382 -8.71 -15.65 -14.21
C ASP A 382 -8.32 -15.64 -12.71
N SER A 383 -7.33 -16.43 -12.35
CA SER A 383 -6.91 -16.63 -10.95
C SER A 383 -6.29 -15.37 -10.32
N ARG A 384 -5.97 -14.36 -11.11
CA ARG A 384 -5.44 -13.09 -10.61
C ARG A 384 -6.49 -12.16 -10.03
N VAL A 385 -7.79 -12.39 -10.27
CA VAL A 385 -8.88 -11.54 -9.73
C VAL A 385 -9.17 -11.94 -8.29
N VAL A 386 -9.01 -11.00 -7.37
CA VAL A 386 -9.23 -11.18 -5.92
C VAL A 386 -9.99 -10.00 -5.33
N SER A 387 -10.77 -10.23 -4.27
CA SER A 387 -11.41 -9.16 -3.51
C SER A 387 -11.19 -9.30 -2.01
N VAL A 388 -11.21 -8.14 -1.33
CA VAL A 388 -11.22 -8.04 0.12
C VAL A 388 -12.33 -7.08 0.53
N ASP A 389 -13.24 -7.52 1.35
CA ASP A 389 -14.35 -6.75 1.92
C ASP A 389 -14.17 -6.55 3.43
N ALA A 390 -14.76 -5.49 3.97
CA ALA A 390 -14.81 -5.22 5.40
C ALA A 390 -16.27 -5.23 5.88
N ASP A 391 -16.84 -6.44 6.07
CA ASP A 391 -18.19 -6.71 6.57
C ASP A 391 -19.36 -6.11 5.73
N LEU A 392 -19.08 -5.60 4.53
CA LEU A 392 -20.05 -4.96 3.64
C LEU A 392 -20.19 -5.66 2.29
N ALA A 393 -19.82 -6.91 2.19
CA ALA A 393 -19.76 -7.71 0.96
C ALA A 393 -21.06 -7.70 0.13
N SER A 394 -22.23 -7.67 0.80
CA SER A 394 -23.53 -7.62 0.13
C SER A 394 -23.78 -6.32 -0.62
N THR A 395 -23.06 -5.25 -0.32
CA THR A 395 -23.26 -3.92 -0.95
C THR A 395 -22.53 -3.77 -2.28
N SER A 396 -21.38 -4.42 -2.42
CA SER A 396 -20.54 -4.37 -3.63
C SER A 396 -20.86 -5.48 -4.64
N GLY A 397 -21.17 -6.68 -4.13
CA GLY A 397 -21.32 -7.88 -4.96
C GLY A 397 -20.01 -8.57 -5.35
N LEU A 398 -18.87 -8.07 -4.92
CA LEU A 398 -17.54 -8.62 -5.22
C LEU A 398 -17.37 -10.02 -4.62
N GLU A 399 -17.60 -10.16 -3.31
CA GLU A 399 -17.48 -11.46 -2.61
C GLU A 399 -18.41 -12.50 -3.23
N ALA A 400 -19.66 -12.15 -3.49
CA ALA A 400 -20.63 -13.05 -4.10
C ALA A 400 -20.26 -13.48 -5.53
N GLY A 401 -19.63 -12.59 -6.30
CA GLY A 401 -19.18 -12.88 -7.65
C GLY A 401 -17.92 -13.74 -7.69
N ILE A 402 -16.86 -13.31 -7.00
CA ILE A 402 -15.55 -13.98 -6.99
C ILE A 402 -15.62 -15.29 -6.18
N GLY A 403 -16.28 -15.27 -5.02
CA GLY A 403 -16.43 -16.44 -4.15
C GLY A 403 -17.20 -17.59 -4.80
N ALA A 404 -18.12 -17.30 -5.72
CA ALA A 404 -18.82 -18.33 -6.50
C ALA A 404 -17.85 -19.12 -7.42
N VAL A 405 -16.70 -18.57 -7.76
CA VAL A 405 -15.67 -19.21 -8.57
C VAL A 405 -14.54 -19.79 -7.71
N ALA A 406 -14.09 -19.01 -6.72
CA ALA A 406 -13.02 -19.41 -5.81
C ALA A 406 -13.15 -18.66 -4.47
N GLN A 407 -13.70 -19.33 -3.46
CA GLN A 407 -13.98 -18.75 -2.13
C GLN A 407 -12.72 -18.20 -1.45
N ASN A 408 -11.57 -18.82 -1.66
CA ASN A 408 -10.30 -18.37 -1.07
C ASN A 408 -9.75 -17.08 -1.68
N ARG A 409 -10.34 -16.57 -2.75
CA ARG A 409 -9.98 -15.30 -3.40
C ARG A 409 -10.99 -14.18 -3.12
N ALA A 410 -12.03 -14.45 -2.39
CA ALA A 410 -13.01 -13.50 -1.91
C ALA A 410 -12.90 -13.44 -0.38
N LEU A 411 -12.10 -12.49 0.10
CA LEU A 411 -11.79 -12.37 1.53
C LEU A 411 -12.76 -11.40 2.20
N ASN A 412 -13.11 -11.68 3.45
CA ASN A 412 -13.81 -10.76 4.32
C ASN A 412 -13.01 -10.63 5.62
N VAL A 413 -12.59 -9.42 5.95
CA VAL A 413 -11.72 -9.15 7.09
C VAL A 413 -12.49 -8.78 8.36
N GLY A 414 -13.83 -8.75 8.30
CA GLY A 414 -14.67 -8.18 9.34
C GLY A 414 -14.63 -6.65 9.30
N VAL A 415 -15.08 -6.00 10.39
CA VAL A 415 -15.08 -4.53 10.47
C VAL A 415 -13.65 -4.03 10.70
N ALA A 416 -12.88 -3.93 9.61
CA ALA A 416 -11.46 -3.61 9.61
C ALA A 416 -11.04 -3.02 8.24
N GLU A 417 -11.55 -1.83 7.90
CA GLU A 417 -11.38 -1.21 6.58
C GLU A 417 -9.91 -0.92 6.28
N ALA A 418 -9.15 -0.51 7.28
CA ALA A 418 -7.73 -0.23 7.10
C ALA A 418 -6.96 -1.51 6.75
N ASN A 419 -7.21 -2.62 7.45
CA ASN A 419 -6.59 -3.92 7.15
C ASN A 419 -7.03 -4.46 5.77
N MET A 420 -8.30 -4.27 5.38
CA MET A 420 -8.81 -4.58 4.05
C MET A 420 -7.96 -3.92 2.95
N MET A 421 -7.68 -2.63 3.09
CA MET A 421 -6.90 -1.86 2.12
C MET A 421 -5.45 -2.35 2.04
N LEU A 422 -4.82 -2.68 3.19
CA LEU A 422 -3.44 -3.17 3.25
C LEU A 422 -3.29 -4.57 2.63
N ILE A 423 -4.26 -5.44 2.82
CA ILE A 423 -4.28 -6.76 2.16
C ILE A 423 -4.48 -6.58 0.65
N GLY A 424 -5.39 -5.70 0.23
CA GLY A 424 -5.60 -5.37 -1.18
C GLY A 424 -4.33 -4.88 -1.85
N GLU A 425 -3.58 -4.00 -1.19
CA GLU A 425 -2.27 -3.53 -1.65
C GLU A 425 -1.26 -4.66 -1.81
N ALA A 426 -1.16 -5.55 -0.84
CA ALA A 426 -0.24 -6.69 -0.91
C ALA A 426 -0.54 -7.57 -2.13
N TYR A 427 -1.80 -7.88 -2.39
CA TYR A 427 -2.20 -8.60 -3.61
C TYR A 427 -1.83 -7.82 -4.87
N ALA A 428 -2.10 -6.51 -4.92
CA ALA A 428 -1.74 -5.66 -6.05
C ALA A 428 -0.21 -5.62 -6.26
N ALA A 429 0.57 -5.52 -5.18
CA ALA A 429 2.03 -5.55 -5.22
C ALA A 429 2.58 -6.90 -5.74
N MET A 430 1.86 -7.98 -5.51
CA MET A 430 2.19 -9.33 -6.02
C MET A 430 1.62 -9.60 -7.42
N GLY A 431 1.05 -8.58 -8.06
CA GLY A 431 0.62 -8.67 -9.45
C GLY A 431 -0.80 -9.16 -9.66
N TYR A 432 -1.63 -9.19 -8.65
CA TYR A 432 -3.05 -9.52 -8.77
C TYR A 432 -3.87 -8.30 -9.24
N ASN A 433 -5.04 -8.58 -9.79
CA ASN A 433 -6.10 -7.61 -10.00
C ASN A 433 -6.93 -7.56 -8.72
N ALA A 434 -6.56 -6.64 -7.82
CA ALA A 434 -7.11 -6.57 -6.48
C ALA A 434 -8.25 -5.56 -6.38
N TRP A 435 -9.30 -5.95 -5.65
CA TRP A 435 -10.51 -5.15 -5.41
C TRP A 435 -10.77 -5.06 -3.92
N VAL A 436 -11.02 -3.86 -3.42
CA VAL A 436 -11.41 -3.63 -2.02
C VAL A 436 -12.71 -2.85 -1.97
N SER A 437 -13.59 -3.13 -1.02
CA SER A 437 -14.92 -2.51 -1.00
C SER A 437 -15.41 -2.18 0.40
N THR A 438 -15.91 -0.95 0.54
CA THR A 438 -16.66 -0.45 1.70
C THR A 438 -17.53 0.74 1.28
N PHE A 439 -18.23 1.40 2.23
CA PHE A 439 -18.91 2.67 1.95
C PHE A 439 -17.94 3.80 1.65
N CYS A 440 -18.38 4.77 0.83
CA CYS A 440 -17.59 5.93 0.44
C CYS A 440 -16.79 6.59 1.58
N PRO A 441 -17.37 6.93 2.75
CA PRO A 441 -16.65 7.63 3.81
C PRO A 441 -15.78 6.73 4.69
N PHE A 442 -15.75 5.40 4.48
CA PHE A 442 -15.06 4.46 5.38
C PHE A 442 -13.65 4.07 4.92
N PHE A 443 -13.24 4.49 3.74
CA PHE A 443 -11.86 4.31 3.33
C PHE A 443 -10.91 5.14 4.21
N ASP A 444 -9.90 4.49 4.79
CA ASP A 444 -8.91 5.16 5.62
C ASP A 444 -7.99 6.05 4.77
N TRP A 445 -8.07 7.37 4.98
CA TRP A 445 -7.28 8.35 4.25
C TRP A 445 -5.76 8.16 4.45
N LYS A 446 -5.31 7.85 5.68
CA LYS A 446 -3.89 7.65 6.02
C LYS A 446 -3.32 6.45 5.23
N VAL A 447 -4.10 5.38 5.13
CA VAL A 447 -3.73 4.18 4.37
C VAL A 447 -3.76 4.47 2.87
N LEU A 448 -4.83 5.08 2.35
CA LEU A 448 -4.95 5.40 0.93
C LEU A 448 -3.80 6.29 0.43
N ARG A 449 -3.46 7.32 1.22
CA ARG A 449 -2.33 8.20 0.90
C ARG A 449 -1.00 7.44 0.79
N ARG A 450 -0.73 6.50 1.72
CA ARG A 450 0.50 5.70 1.67
C ARG A 450 0.50 4.74 0.48
N ILE A 451 -0.63 4.11 0.17
CA ILE A 451 -0.79 3.28 -1.04
C ILE A 451 -0.50 4.10 -2.31
N ALA A 452 -0.93 5.37 -2.34
CA ALA A 452 -0.61 6.26 -3.47
C ALA A 452 0.90 6.56 -3.56
N VAL A 453 1.59 6.72 -2.43
CA VAL A 453 3.05 6.85 -2.41
C VAL A 453 3.72 5.58 -2.92
N ASP A 454 3.27 4.39 -2.52
CA ASP A 454 3.75 3.11 -3.06
C ASP A 454 3.61 3.07 -4.59
N HIS A 455 2.43 3.43 -5.09
CA HIS A 455 2.19 3.46 -6.53
C HIS A 455 3.14 4.41 -7.27
N GLN A 456 3.37 5.62 -6.72
CA GLN A 456 4.29 6.61 -7.29
C GLN A 456 5.75 6.11 -7.29
N GLU A 457 6.24 5.59 -6.17
CA GLU A 457 7.60 5.06 -6.06
C GLU A 457 7.82 3.87 -7.00
N ARG A 458 6.81 3.02 -7.21
CA ARG A 458 6.87 1.93 -8.19
C ARG A 458 6.96 2.45 -9.61
N LEU A 459 6.18 3.47 -9.97
CA LEU A 459 6.25 4.07 -11.30
C LEU A 459 7.62 4.70 -11.55
N GLU A 460 8.20 5.35 -10.56
CA GLU A 460 9.55 5.92 -10.65
C GLU A 460 10.61 4.81 -10.79
N ALA A 461 10.56 3.77 -9.96
CA ALA A 461 11.48 2.64 -10.04
C ALA A 461 11.38 1.87 -11.37
N ILE A 462 10.20 1.84 -12.01
CA ILE A 462 9.99 1.23 -13.32
C ILE A 462 10.56 2.12 -14.43
N ALA A 463 10.41 3.43 -14.33
CA ALA A 463 10.90 4.40 -15.31
C ALA A 463 12.43 4.45 -15.35
N ASP A 464 13.10 4.14 -14.22
CA ASP A 464 14.54 3.98 -14.18
C ASP A 464 14.97 2.78 -15.05
N ALA A 465 15.87 3.01 -16.00
CA ALA A 465 16.41 1.97 -16.88
C ALA A 465 17.05 0.81 -16.10
N GLU A 466 17.54 1.06 -14.91
CA GLU A 466 18.12 0.09 -13.99
C GLU A 466 17.13 -0.43 -12.93
N GLY A 467 15.85 -0.08 -13.02
CA GLY A 467 14.83 -0.44 -12.05
C GLY A 467 14.76 -1.94 -11.74
N TRP A 468 14.63 -2.27 -10.48
CA TRP A 468 14.66 -3.65 -9.96
C TRP A 468 13.29 -4.31 -9.91
N LEU A 469 12.20 -3.51 -9.90
CA LEU A 469 10.84 -4.01 -9.87
C LEU A 469 10.55 -4.77 -11.17
N GLY A 470 10.67 -6.07 -11.08
CA GLY A 470 10.65 -6.94 -12.22
C GLY A 470 9.30 -7.10 -12.90
N GLU A 471 8.20 -6.71 -12.26
CA GLU A 471 6.86 -6.90 -12.83
C GLU A 471 6.40 -5.75 -13.72
N GLY A 472 7.20 -4.70 -13.87
CA GLY A 472 6.99 -3.62 -14.85
C GLY A 472 5.69 -2.84 -14.69
N HIS A 473 5.11 -2.79 -13.50
CA HIS A 473 3.86 -2.07 -13.26
C HIS A 473 3.77 -1.47 -11.86
N GLY A 474 2.99 -0.40 -11.72
CA GLY A 474 2.54 0.11 -10.43
C GLY A 474 1.50 -0.83 -9.78
N LEU A 475 0.84 -0.37 -8.75
CA LEU A 475 -0.25 -1.12 -8.11
C LEU A 475 -1.50 -1.15 -9.00
N ASP A 476 -2.13 -2.31 -9.10
CA ASP A 476 -3.43 -2.49 -9.75
C ASP A 476 -4.50 -2.76 -8.69
N LEU A 477 -5.00 -1.69 -8.06
CA LEU A 477 -5.93 -1.76 -6.94
C LEU A 477 -7.17 -0.90 -7.21
N THR A 478 -8.34 -1.54 -7.17
CA THR A 478 -9.63 -0.88 -7.35
C THR A 478 -10.38 -0.78 -6.02
N PHE A 479 -10.66 0.44 -5.60
CA PHE A 479 -11.48 0.79 -4.44
C PHE A 479 -12.93 0.95 -4.92
N VAL A 480 -13.78 0.04 -4.52
CA VAL A 480 -15.22 0.07 -4.84
C VAL A 480 -15.96 0.75 -3.69
N ALA A 481 -16.31 2.01 -3.91
CA ALA A 481 -16.95 2.87 -2.94
C ALA A 481 -18.46 2.80 -3.09
N THR A 482 -19.13 2.09 -2.20
CA THR A 482 -20.58 1.88 -2.29
C THR A 482 -21.37 3.02 -1.67
N ALA A 483 -22.59 3.19 -2.13
CA ALA A 483 -23.54 4.22 -1.68
C ALA A 483 -23.02 5.65 -1.86
N GLY A 484 -22.47 5.95 -3.01
CA GLY A 484 -22.06 7.31 -3.39
C GLY A 484 -23.21 8.31 -3.37
N ASN A 485 -22.88 9.59 -3.26
CA ASN A 485 -23.84 10.69 -3.31
C ASN A 485 -24.84 10.65 -2.13
N LEU A 486 -26.11 10.98 -2.35
CA LEU A 486 -27.18 10.99 -1.35
C LEU A 486 -27.80 9.61 -1.07
N GLU A 487 -27.22 8.53 -1.59
CA GLU A 487 -27.85 7.21 -1.60
C GLU A 487 -27.78 6.42 -0.28
N THR A 488 -27.04 6.91 0.71
CA THR A 488 -27.11 6.34 2.07
C THR A 488 -28.36 6.77 2.84
N GLN A 489 -29.04 7.83 2.40
CA GLN A 489 -30.35 8.26 2.84
C GLN A 489 -30.46 8.37 4.39
N THR A 490 -31.32 7.53 4.98
CA THR A 490 -31.65 7.54 6.41
C THR A 490 -30.48 7.17 7.33
N ASN A 491 -29.38 6.60 6.81
CA ASN A 491 -28.19 6.35 7.62
C ASN A 491 -27.49 7.65 8.08
N GLY A 492 -27.75 8.76 7.39
CA GLY A 492 -27.30 10.10 7.79
C GLY A 492 -25.85 10.41 7.45
N ALA A 493 -25.37 11.55 7.97
CA ALA A 493 -24.11 12.19 7.58
C ALA A 493 -22.86 11.29 7.69
N THR A 494 -22.79 10.44 8.71
CA THR A 494 -21.62 9.56 8.92
C THR A 494 -21.43 8.49 7.84
N HIS A 495 -22.44 8.25 7.04
CA HIS A 495 -22.43 7.27 5.95
C HIS A 495 -22.59 7.93 4.56
N MET A 496 -22.77 9.25 4.51
CA MET A 496 -23.06 9.96 3.28
C MET A 496 -21.81 10.06 2.39
N GLY A 497 -21.92 9.60 1.16
CA GLY A 497 -20.86 9.70 0.16
C GLY A 497 -20.91 11.04 -0.58
N ASN A 498 -20.64 12.14 0.12
CA ASN A 498 -20.73 13.50 -0.44
C ASN A 498 -19.41 14.24 -0.50
N ASP A 499 -18.46 13.93 0.39
CA ASP A 499 -17.19 14.63 0.53
C ASP A 499 -15.97 13.75 0.20
N ASP A 500 -16.14 12.44 0.19
CA ASP A 500 -15.10 11.46 -0.16
C ASP A 500 -14.36 11.83 -1.46
N ILE A 501 -15.10 12.11 -2.51
CA ILE A 501 -14.59 12.46 -3.84
C ILE A 501 -13.72 13.73 -3.81
N THR A 502 -14.11 14.73 -3.03
CA THR A 502 -13.33 15.98 -2.89
C THR A 502 -12.16 15.85 -1.93
N ILE A 503 -12.21 14.93 -0.96
CA ILE A 503 -11.10 14.60 -0.06
C ILE A 503 -10.03 13.82 -0.84
N PHE A 504 -10.43 12.88 -1.67
CA PHE A 504 -9.53 11.98 -2.37
C PHE A 504 -8.99 12.54 -3.70
N ASP A 505 -9.57 13.59 -4.25
CA ASP A 505 -9.10 14.26 -5.47
C ASP A 505 -7.62 14.72 -5.38
N GLY A 506 -7.17 15.09 -4.18
CA GLY A 506 -5.77 15.43 -3.93
C GLY A 506 -4.81 14.24 -3.80
N ILE A 507 -5.29 12.99 -3.90
CA ILE A 507 -4.46 11.79 -3.85
C ILE A 507 -3.83 11.55 -5.22
N ALA A 508 -2.51 11.61 -5.28
CA ALA A 508 -1.79 11.46 -6.53
C ALA A 508 -2.04 10.11 -7.21
N GLN A 509 -2.22 10.13 -8.52
CA GLN A 509 -2.45 8.96 -9.39
C GLN A 509 -3.74 8.18 -9.10
N LEU A 510 -4.63 8.68 -8.23
CA LEU A 510 -5.94 8.08 -8.00
C LEU A 510 -6.93 8.55 -9.08
N LYS A 511 -7.45 7.60 -9.83
CA LYS A 511 -8.46 7.83 -10.87
C LYS A 511 -9.86 7.70 -10.25
N ILE A 512 -10.60 8.79 -10.19
CA ILE A 512 -11.95 8.84 -9.61
C ILE A 512 -12.98 8.65 -10.71
N ILE A 513 -13.93 7.72 -10.49
CA ILE A 513 -15.01 7.39 -11.44
C ILE A 513 -16.34 7.34 -10.68
N ASP A 514 -17.33 8.13 -11.10
CA ASP A 514 -18.68 8.20 -10.49
C ASP A 514 -19.72 7.60 -11.45
N VAL A 515 -20.24 6.43 -11.13
CA VAL A 515 -21.08 5.60 -12.00
C VAL A 515 -22.52 6.07 -12.02
N CYS A 516 -23.08 6.32 -13.19
CA CYS A 516 -24.46 6.79 -13.34
C CYS A 516 -25.49 5.70 -13.70
N CYS A 517 -25.10 4.58 -14.31
CA CYS A 517 -26.06 3.55 -14.71
C CYS A 517 -25.43 2.15 -14.91
N PRO A 518 -26.27 1.09 -14.98
CA PRO A 518 -25.79 -0.30 -15.09
C PRO A 518 -24.90 -0.58 -16.31
N ARG A 519 -25.19 0.02 -17.47
CA ARG A 519 -24.41 -0.20 -18.68
C ARG A 519 -23.05 0.47 -18.61
N GLN A 520 -23.00 1.68 -18.06
CA GLN A 520 -21.74 2.36 -17.79
C GLN A 520 -20.87 1.55 -16.82
N LEU A 521 -21.46 1.02 -15.75
CA LEU A 521 -20.75 0.15 -14.81
C LEU A 521 -20.12 -1.05 -15.52
N LEU A 522 -20.88 -1.77 -16.36
CA LEU A 522 -20.33 -2.91 -17.10
C LEU A 522 -19.22 -2.47 -18.08
N GLY A 523 -19.36 -1.30 -18.72
CA GLY A 523 -18.32 -0.69 -19.55
C GLY A 523 -17.03 -0.43 -18.76
N ILE A 524 -17.14 0.18 -17.58
CA ILE A 524 -16.02 0.44 -16.66
C ILE A 524 -15.33 -0.87 -16.25
N LEU A 525 -16.10 -1.89 -15.86
CA LEU A 525 -15.55 -3.19 -15.50
C LEU A 525 -14.76 -3.83 -16.66
N LYS A 526 -15.30 -3.78 -17.87
CA LYS A 526 -14.62 -4.24 -19.10
C LYS A 526 -13.32 -3.46 -19.36
N TRP A 527 -13.38 -2.13 -19.21
CA TRP A 527 -12.24 -1.24 -19.40
C TRP A 527 -11.09 -1.58 -18.40
N ILE A 528 -11.43 -1.82 -17.12
CA ILE A 528 -10.46 -2.27 -16.11
C ILE A 528 -9.86 -3.61 -16.52
N MET A 529 -10.67 -4.57 -16.95
CA MET A 529 -10.23 -5.92 -17.33
C MET A 529 -9.42 -5.95 -18.63
N ALA A 530 -9.55 -4.93 -19.47
CA ALA A 530 -8.71 -4.74 -20.66
C ALA A 530 -7.27 -4.31 -20.35
N GLY A 531 -6.94 -4.07 -19.06
CA GLY A 531 -5.59 -3.71 -18.60
C GLY A 531 -5.45 -2.24 -18.21
N ASN A 532 -6.51 -1.46 -18.29
CA ASN A 532 -6.54 -0.07 -17.85
C ASN A 532 -6.66 -0.02 -16.31
N ARG A 533 -5.53 0.02 -15.64
CA ARG A 533 -5.45 -0.14 -14.20
C ARG A 533 -4.68 1.00 -13.52
N GLY A 534 -4.14 0.75 -12.38
CA GLY A 534 -3.54 1.66 -11.45
C GLY A 534 -4.40 1.75 -10.19
N LEU A 535 -4.42 2.89 -9.53
CA LEU A 535 -5.32 3.14 -8.42
C LEU A 535 -6.64 3.71 -8.94
N LEU A 536 -7.72 2.98 -8.74
CA LEU A 536 -9.05 3.34 -9.22
C LEU A 536 -10.02 3.48 -8.04
N TYR A 537 -10.73 4.60 -7.94
CA TYR A 537 -11.79 4.84 -6.97
C TYR A 537 -13.12 4.90 -7.71
N VAL A 538 -13.89 3.81 -7.64
CA VAL A 538 -15.13 3.62 -8.40
C VAL A 538 -16.32 3.74 -7.45
N ARG A 539 -17.09 4.83 -7.59
CA ARG A 539 -18.27 5.13 -6.76
C ARG A 539 -19.52 4.52 -7.37
N LEU A 540 -20.24 3.76 -6.56
CA LEU A 540 -21.42 3.03 -6.98
C LEU A 540 -22.70 3.63 -6.40
N MET A 541 -23.75 3.62 -7.21
CA MET A 541 -25.11 3.83 -6.71
C MET A 541 -25.58 2.64 -5.86
N ARG A 542 -26.33 2.91 -4.81
CA ARG A 542 -26.92 1.87 -3.94
C ARG A 542 -28.26 1.36 -4.47
N ALA A 543 -29.13 2.28 -4.88
CA ALA A 543 -30.44 1.93 -5.42
C ALA A 543 -30.34 1.39 -6.85
N ALA A 544 -31.27 0.54 -7.23
CA ALA A 544 -31.43 0.15 -8.63
C ALA A 544 -31.70 1.38 -9.50
N SER A 545 -31.11 1.41 -10.68
CA SER A 545 -31.27 2.51 -11.64
C SER A 545 -31.63 2.01 -13.03
N GLY A 546 -32.24 2.88 -13.82
CA GLY A 546 -32.49 2.67 -15.25
C GLY A 546 -31.19 2.68 -16.04
N VAL A 547 -31.26 2.14 -17.23
CA VAL A 547 -30.14 2.10 -18.18
C VAL A 547 -30.21 3.35 -19.08
N ILE A 548 -29.18 4.18 -19.04
CA ILE A 548 -29.13 5.44 -19.83
C ILE A 548 -28.53 5.15 -21.21
N TYR A 549 -27.35 4.53 -21.26
CA TYR A 549 -26.62 4.33 -22.52
C TYR A 549 -27.19 3.21 -23.38
N ASP A 550 -26.95 3.31 -24.68
CA ASP A 550 -27.34 2.30 -25.66
C ASP A 550 -26.36 1.11 -25.72
N ASP A 551 -26.73 0.07 -26.47
CA ASP A 551 -25.86 -1.05 -26.79
C ASP A 551 -24.62 -0.53 -27.54
N GLY A 552 -23.44 -1.04 -27.19
CA GLY A 552 -22.19 -0.56 -27.80
C GLY A 552 -21.49 0.56 -27.04
N TYR A 553 -22.06 1.02 -25.91
CA TYR A 553 -21.32 1.97 -25.05
C TYR A 553 -19.99 1.39 -24.59
N GLU A 554 -18.94 2.16 -24.77
CA GLU A 554 -17.59 1.89 -24.27
C GLU A 554 -17.17 3.02 -23.33
N PHE A 555 -16.55 2.67 -22.20
CA PHE A 555 -16.05 3.64 -21.24
C PHE A 555 -14.59 3.95 -21.54
N GLU A 556 -14.22 5.22 -21.46
CA GLU A 556 -12.85 5.70 -21.43
C GLU A 556 -12.68 6.70 -20.29
N PHE A 557 -11.59 6.58 -19.53
CA PHE A 557 -11.29 7.51 -18.44
C PHE A 557 -10.91 8.90 -18.99
N GLY A 558 -11.47 9.95 -18.42
CA GLY A 558 -11.25 11.32 -18.88
C GLY A 558 -12.19 11.71 -20.03
N GLN A 559 -13.23 10.91 -20.33
CA GLN A 559 -14.25 11.25 -21.31
C GLN A 559 -15.61 11.49 -20.65
N GLY A 560 -16.16 12.69 -20.90
CA GLY A 560 -17.54 13.01 -20.63
C GLY A 560 -18.43 12.66 -21.85
N HIS A 561 -19.73 12.48 -21.63
CA HIS A 561 -20.66 12.07 -22.68
C HIS A 561 -21.87 13.00 -22.75
N ALA A 562 -22.12 13.60 -23.89
CA ALA A 562 -23.35 14.28 -24.16
C ALA A 562 -24.49 13.25 -24.34
N LEU A 563 -25.42 13.23 -23.39
CA LEU A 563 -26.55 12.32 -23.35
C LEU A 563 -27.77 12.91 -24.08
N ARG A 564 -27.83 14.23 -24.14
CA ARG A 564 -28.86 14.99 -24.85
C ARG A 564 -28.21 16.21 -25.46
N GLU A 565 -28.44 16.40 -26.75
CA GLU A 565 -27.95 17.53 -27.52
C GLU A 565 -29.06 18.03 -28.45
N SER A 566 -29.11 19.33 -28.70
CA SER A 566 -29.99 19.98 -29.68
C SER A 566 -29.26 21.17 -30.30
N ALA A 567 -29.47 21.39 -31.60
CA ALA A 567 -28.81 22.47 -32.31
C ALA A 567 -29.18 23.88 -31.78
N ASP A 568 -30.31 24.01 -31.10
CA ASP A 568 -30.83 25.25 -30.52
C ASP A 568 -30.78 25.27 -28.98
N GLU A 569 -30.00 24.39 -28.37
CA GLU A 569 -29.83 24.41 -26.93
C GLU A 569 -29.04 25.64 -26.47
N SER A 570 -29.58 26.34 -25.48
CA SER A 570 -28.95 27.52 -24.87
C SER A 570 -28.28 27.28 -23.54
N ALA A 571 -28.45 26.08 -23.00
CA ALA A 571 -27.89 25.67 -21.73
C ALA A 571 -27.57 24.18 -21.68
N VAL A 572 -26.65 23.80 -20.82
CA VAL A 572 -26.24 22.40 -20.56
C VAL A 572 -26.20 22.15 -19.05
N ILE A 573 -26.77 21.03 -18.62
CA ILE A 573 -26.62 20.52 -17.24
C ILE A 573 -25.51 19.48 -17.26
N ILE A 574 -24.50 19.66 -16.42
CA ILE A 574 -23.35 18.76 -16.26
C ILE A 574 -23.50 18.06 -14.91
N SER A 575 -23.43 16.74 -14.89
CA SER A 575 -23.63 15.93 -13.69
C SER A 575 -22.83 14.64 -13.73
N SER A 576 -22.78 13.90 -12.62
CA SER A 576 -22.21 12.56 -12.51
C SER A 576 -23.06 11.68 -11.59
N GLY A 577 -22.81 10.38 -11.64
CA GLY A 577 -23.45 9.42 -10.76
C GLY A 577 -24.97 9.50 -10.83
N ARG A 578 -25.63 9.41 -9.66
CA ARG A 578 -27.08 9.49 -9.55
C ARG A 578 -27.66 10.81 -10.09
N GLY A 579 -26.92 11.90 -10.00
CA GLY A 579 -27.34 13.23 -10.44
C GLY A 579 -27.67 13.30 -11.93
N VAL A 580 -27.13 12.42 -12.77
CA VAL A 580 -27.40 12.34 -14.20
C VAL A 580 -28.89 12.04 -14.48
N HIS A 581 -29.52 11.18 -13.69
CA HIS A 581 -30.96 10.87 -13.83
C HIS A 581 -31.82 12.09 -13.54
N GLU A 582 -31.47 12.87 -12.53
CA GLU A 582 -32.15 14.10 -12.17
C GLU A 582 -31.96 15.19 -13.25
N ALA A 583 -30.78 15.26 -13.85
CA ALA A 583 -30.44 16.18 -14.90
C ALA A 583 -31.25 15.89 -16.19
N LEU A 584 -31.35 14.61 -16.57
CA LEU A 584 -32.18 14.20 -17.72
C LEU A 584 -33.66 14.53 -17.51
N ALA A 585 -34.21 14.22 -16.34
CA ALA A 585 -35.60 14.56 -16.01
C ALA A 585 -35.84 16.09 -15.98
N ALA A 586 -34.86 16.88 -15.51
CA ALA A 586 -34.93 18.34 -15.53
C ALA A 586 -34.89 18.90 -16.96
N ALA A 587 -34.14 18.28 -17.86
CA ALA A 587 -34.11 18.66 -19.27
C ALA A 587 -35.43 18.32 -19.98
N ASP A 588 -36.10 17.22 -19.59
CA ASP A 588 -37.45 16.89 -20.07
C ASP A 588 -38.48 17.93 -19.60
N ASP A 589 -38.47 18.31 -18.31
CA ASP A 589 -39.31 19.40 -17.78
C ASP A 589 -39.09 20.74 -18.51
N CYS A 590 -37.84 21.06 -18.90
CA CYS A 590 -37.53 22.25 -19.67
C CYS A 590 -38.11 22.15 -21.09
N ALA A 591 -38.02 21.00 -21.76
CA ALA A 591 -38.52 20.77 -23.09
C ALA A 591 -40.06 20.90 -23.17
N GLU A 592 -40.78 20.40 -22.16
CA GLU A 592 -42.24 20.61 -22.04
C GLU A 592 -42.62 22.07 -21.96
N GLN A 593 -41.69 22.94 -21.55
CA GLN A 593 -41.88 24.39 -21.47
C GLN A 593 -41.24 25.13 -22.66
N GLY A 594 -40.84 24.41 -23.71
CA GLY A 594 -40.28 24.98 -24.95
C GLY A 594 -38.82 25.43 -24.82
N VAL A 595 -38.08 24.93 -23.84
CA VAL A 595 -36.68 25.28 -23.64
C VAL A 595 -35.79 24.03 -23.82
N ASN A 596 -34.91 24.06 -24.84
CA ASN A 596 -33.97 22.96 -25.08
C ASN A 596 -32.74 23.11 -24.21
N VAL A 597 -32.45 22.04 -23.44
CA VAL A 597 -31.31 21.94 -22.51
C VAL A 597 -30.55 20.67 -22.79
N GLY A 598 -29.24 20.80 -22.99
CA GLY A 598 -28.32 19.66 -23.10
C GLY A 598 -28.04 19.01 -21.75
N VAL A 599 -27.61 17.75 -21.77
CA VAL A 599 -27.20 17.03 -20.58
C VAL A 599 -25.87 16.29 -20.84
N VAL A 600 -24.89 16.51 -19.98
CA VAL A 600 -23.59 15.84 -20.02
C VAL A 600 -23.40 14.99 -18.77
N ASP A 601 -23.12 13.71 -18.99
CA ASP A 601 -22.57 12.83 -17.94
C ASP A 601 -21.04 12.96 -17.89
N MET A 602 -20.52 13.24 -16.71
CA MET A 602 -19.09 13.43 -16.43
C MET A 602 -18.61 12.38 -15.42
N PRO A 603 -18.46 11.11 -15.81
CA PRO A 603 -18.07 10.04 -14.88
C PRO A 603 -16.64 10.20 -14.31
N SER A 604 -15.79 10.88 -15.04
CA SER A 604 -14.46 11.37 -14.67
C SER A 604 -14.22 12.72 -15.34
N ILE A 605 -13.32 13.53 -14.83
CA ILE A 605 -13.11 14.88 -15.37
C ILE A 605 -12.58 14.81 -16.79
N ASP A 606 -13.33 15.39 -17.71
CA ASP A 606 -12.97 15.63 -19.12
C ASP A 606 -12.66 17.12 -19.30
N GLU A 607 -11.39 17.46 -19.23
CA GLU A 607 -10.90 18.83 -19.26
C GLU A 607 -11.21 19.50 -20.61
N GLU A 608 -11.02 18.76 -21.71
CA GLU A 608 -11.25 19.27 -23.07
C GLU A 608 -12.73 19.56 -23.30
N LEU A 609 -13.63 18.66 -22.92
CA LEU A 609 -15.07 18.86 -23.03
C LEU A 609 -15.53 20.06 -22.18
N LEU A 610 -15.02 20.18 -20.95
CA LEU A 610 -15.37 21.31 -20.08
C LEU A 610 -14.93 22.66 -20.67
N LEU A 611 -13.74 22.73 -21.29
CA LEU A 611 -13.26 23.94 -21.97
C LEU A 611 -14.12 24.26 -23.21
N ASN A 612 -14.43 23.25 -24.02
CA ASN A 612 -15.27 23.41 -25.21
C ASN A 612 -16.68 23.93 -24.85
N LEU A 613 -17.25 23.40 -23.75
CA LEU A 613 -18.51 23.88 -23.22
C LEU A 613 -18.44 25.34 -22.72
N ALA A 614 -17.35 25.70 -22.03
CA ALA A 614 -17.12 27.06 -21.57
C ALA A 614 -17.01 28.05 -22.75
N ASP A 615 -16.28 27.67 -23.80
CA ASP A 615 -16.08 28.49 -25.00
C ASP A 615 -17.33 28.56 -25.92
N SER A 616 -18.32 27.68 -25.71
CA SER A 616 -19.53 27.61 -26.49
C SER A 616 -20.49 28.80 -26.31
N GLY A 617 -20.32 29.56 -25.22
CA GLY A 617 -21.23 30.65 -24.83
C GLY A 617 -22.56 30.19 -24.22
N LYS A 618 -22.78 28.87 -24.10
CA LYS A 618 -24.00 28.30 -23.48
C LYS A 618 -24.00 28.54 -21.98
N ARG A 619 -25.19 28.56 -21.37
CA ARG A 619 -25.31 28.56 -19.90
C ARG A 619 -24.99 27.16 -19.37
N LEU A 620 -24.06 27.06 -18.41
CA LEU A 620 -23.70 25.78 -17.81
C LEU A 620 -24.19 25.70 -16.37
N LEU A 621 -24.90 24.62 -16.05
CA LEU A 621 -25.35 24.30 -14.70
C LEU A 621 -24.67 23.01 -14.24
N PHE A 622 -23.77 23.08 -13.25
CA PHE A 622 -23.18 21.93 -12.59
C PHE A 622 -24.13 21.43 -11.50
N ALA A 623 -24.73 20.26 -11.69
CA ALA A 623 -25.71 19.69 -10.77
C ALA A 623 -25.14 18.41 -10.15
N GLU A 624 -24.60 18.49 -8.92
CA GLU A 624 -23.83 17.41 -8.31
C GLU A 624 -24.40 17.00 -6.95
N GLN A 625 -24.54 15.70 -6.72
CA GLN A 625 -24.93 15.14 -5.41
C GLN A 625 -23.73 14.91 -4.49
N ASN A 626 -22.72 15.77 -4.57
CA ASN A 626 -21.53 15.80 -3.74
C ASN A 626 -21.13 17.26 -3.44
N ASN A 627 -19.99 17.49 -2.82
CA ASN A 627 -19.51 18.81 -2.45
C ASN A 627 -18.91 19.61 -3.63
N GLY A 628 -19.43 19.40 -4.85
CA GLY A 628 -19.06 20.18 -6.04
C GLY A 628 -17.70 19.76 -6.63
N TYR A 629 -17.48 18.49 -6.84
CA TYR A 629 -16.23 17.96 -7.40
C TYR A 629 -15.97 18.46 -8.84
N ILE A 630 -16.93 18.28 -9.75
CA ILE A 630 -16.80 18.74 -11.14
C ILE A 630 -16.74 20.28 -11.18
N TRP A 631 -17.57 20.94 -10.39
CA TRP A 631 -17.58 22.40 -10.30
C TRP A 631 -16.23 22.98 -9.87
N ARG A 632 -15.59 22.41 -8.87
CA ARG A 632 -14.27 22.85 -8.38
C ARG A 632 -13.17 22.57 -9.41
N SER A 633 -13.17 21.39 -10.01
CA SER A 633 -12.24 21.03 -11.09
C SER A 633 -12.39 22.00 -12.27
N PHE A 634 -13.62 22.29 -12.68
CA PHE A 634 -13.88 23.25 -13.74
C PHE A 634 -13.36 24.66 -13.43
N GLN A 635 -13.57 25.15 -12.20
CA GLN A 635 -13.04 26.44 -11.77
C GLN A 635 -11.50 26.48 -11.86
N GLN A 636 -10.80 25.41 -11.43
CA GLN A 636 -9.34 25.32 -11.53
C GLN A 636 -8.87 25.31 -12.99
N ILE A 637 -9.53 24.55 -13.85
CA ILE A 637 -9.25 24.47 -15.29
C ILE A 637 -9.44 25.85 -15.95
N LEU A 638 -10.56 26.50 -15.70
CA LEU A 638 -10.82 27.84 -16.23
C LEU A 638 -9.78 28.86 -15.78
N PHE A 639 -9.46 28.90 -14.50
CA PHE A 639 -8.48 29.84 -13.96
C PHE A 639 -7.11 29.66 -14.60
N ALA A 640 -6.72 28.41 -14.84
CA ALA A 640 -5.43 28.09 -15.45
C ALA A 640 -5.39 28.39 -16.96
N GLN A 641 -6.49 28.10 -17.70
CA GLN A 641 -6.45 28.08 -19.18
C GLN A 641 -7.28 29.18 -19.86
N ARG A 642 -8.25 29.78 -19.15
CA ARG A 642 -9.17 30.78 -19.69
C ARG A 642 -9.40 31.96 -18.72
N PRO A 643 -8.34 32.65 -18.24
CA PRO A 643 -8.48 33.67 -17.19
C PRO A 643 -9.34 34.88 -17.59
N ALA A 644 -9.58 35.09 -18.87
CA ALA A 644 -10.37 36.21 -19.38
C ALA A 644 -11.86 35.89 -19.59
N ILE A 645 -12.31 34.63 -19.33
CA ILE A 645 -13.71 34.25 -19.56
C ILE A 645 -14.61 34.90 -18.49
N THR A 646 -15.80 35.34 -18.91
CA THR A 646 -16.83 35.85 -17.96
C THR A 646 -17.53 34.67 -17.30
N THR A 647 -17.78 34.78 -15.98
CA THR A 647 -18.36 33.68 -15.20
C THR A 647 -19.89 33.72 -15.06
N ASP A 648 -20.55 34.73 -15.59
CA ASP A 648 -22.03 34.92 -15.49
C ASP A 648 -22.84 33.79 -16.11
N GLN A 649 -22.25 33.07 -17.06
CA GLN A 649 -22.89 31.94 -17.73
C GLN A 649 -22.83 30.63 -16.90
N PHE A 650 -22.10 30.60 -15.77
CA PHE A 650 -21.91 29.41 -15.00
C PHE A 650 -22.69 29.41 -13.68
N ALA A 651 -23.21 28.26 -13.30
CA ALA A 651 -23.86 28.06 -12.01
C ALA A 651 -23.62 26.64 -11.49
N ALA A 652 -23.69 26.48 -10.18
CA ALA A 652 -23.63 25.17 -9.54
C ALA A 652 -24.78 24.98 -8.55
N VAL A 653 -25.31 23.78 -8.48
CA VAL A 653 -26.21 23.27 -7.43
C VAL A 653 -25.58 21.99 -6.90
N ASN A 654 -25.19 21.99 -5.65
CA ASN A 654 -24.47 20.89 -5.00
C ASN A 654 -24.80 20.84 -3.50
N LEU A 655 -24.07 20.03 -2.74
CA LEU A 655 -24.34 19.84 -1.30
C LEU A 655 -23.68 20.89 -0.39
N LEU A 656 -23.01 21.88 -0.95
CA LEU A 656 -22.47 22.99 -0.18
C LEU A 656 -23.56 23.97 0.26
N GLY A 657 -23.28 24.73 1.30
CA GLY A 657 -24.14 25.85 1.70
C GLY A 657 -24.08 27.05 0.74
N PRO A 658 -24.95 28.05 0.91
CA PRO A 658 -24.94 29.28 0.10
C PRO A 658 -23.61 30.06 0.17
N ASP A 659 -22.81 29.81 1.21
CA ASP A 659 -21.48 30.39 1.40
C ASP A 659 -20.37 29.55 0.71
N GLY A 660 -20.72 28.49 -0.01
CA GLY A 660 -19.79 27.60 -0.68
C GLY A 660 -19.06 26.63 0.26
N LYS A 661 -19.50 26.49 1.51
CA LYS A 661 -18.87 25.63 2.51
C LYS A 661 -19.67 24.33 2.76
N PRO A 662 -19.02 23.24 3.16
CA PRO A 662 -19.70 22.05 3.62
C PRO A 662 -20.68 22.34 4.75
N ARG A 663 -21.85 21.71 4.72
CA ARG A 663 -22.87 21.82 5.77
C ARG A 663 -23.30 20.44 6.25
N PHE A 664 -23.86 20.40 7.46
CA PHE A 664 -24.40 19.16 8.02
C PHE A 664 -25.58 18.65 7.18
N ILE A 665 -25.55 17.34 6.84
CA ILE A 665 -26.62 16.69 6.09
C ILE A 665 -27.43 15.81 7.05
N HIS A 666 -28.70 16.16 7.22
CA HIS A 666 -29.62 15.40 8.06
C HIS A 666 -29.98 14.05 7.41
N SER A 667 -30.40 13.07 8.23
CA SER A 667 -31.03 11.85 7.75
C SER A 667 -32.35 12.19 7.04
N GLY A 668 -32.63 11.48 5.94
CA GLY A 668 -33.87 11.67 5.19
C GLY A 668 -34.02 10.63 4.09
N THR A 669 -35.19 10.57 3.47
CA THR A 669 -35.35 9.81 2.22
C THR A 669 -34.56 10.49 1.10
N TYR A 670 -34.23 9.74 0.06
CA TYR A 670 -33.54 10.30 -1.12
C TYR A 670 -34.25 11.56 -1.65
N ALA A 671 -35.58 11.51 -1.78
CA ALA A 671 -36.38 12.65 -2.26
C ALA A 671 -36.26 13.87 -1.34
N GLN A 672 -36.35 13.68 -0.01
CA GLN A 672 -36.20 14.78 0.95
C GLN A 672 -34.82 15.42 0.89
N LEU A 673 -33.78 14.61 0.81
CA LEU A 673 -32.39 15.11 0.71
C LEU A 673 -32.17 15.85 -0.61
N ARG A 674 -32.55 15.26 -1.72
CA ARG A 674 -32.47 15.87 -3.05
C ARG A 674 -33.19 17.23 -3.11
N ASP A 675 -34.43 17.29 -2.60
CA ASP A 675 -35.23 18.52 -2.59
C ASP A 675 -34.65 19.59 -1.65
N ALA A 676 -34.06 19.20 -0.51
CA ALA A 676 -33.45 20.11 0.43
C ALA A 676 -32.20 20.82 -0.15
N PHE A 677 -31.54 20.22 -1.13
CA PHE A 677 -30.38 20.79 -1.81
C PHE A 677 -30.67 21.42 -3.17
N GLY A 678 -31.94 21.48 -3.58
CA GLY A 678 -32.32 22.06 -4.87
C GLY A 678 -31.98 21.20 -6.08
N LEU A 679 -31.81 19.89 -5.88
CA LEU A 679 -31.36 18.92 -6.87
C LEU A 679 -32.50 18.10 -7.48
N SER A 680 -33.80 18.42 -7.17
CA SER A 680 -34.92 17.76 -7.86
C SER A 680 -35.04 18.25 -9.29
N PRO A 681 -35.60 17.44 -10.22
CA PRO A 681 -35.79 17.82 -11.60
C PRO A 681 -36.49 19.18 -11.77
N ALA A 682 -37.56 19.40 -11.05
CA ALA A 682 -38.31 20.68 -11.09
C ALA A 682 -37.48 21.89 -10.62
N GLN A 683 -36.66 21.71 -9.57
CA GLN A 683 -35.77 22.76 -9.04
C GLN A 683 -34.60 23.05 -10.00
N LEU A 684 -33.99 22.02 -10.57
CA LEU A 684 -32.95 22.17 -11.59
C LEU A 684 -33.49 22.85 -12.84
N SER A 685 -34.66 22.43 -13.34
CA SER A 685 -35.38 23.05 -14.46
C SER A 685 -35.65 24.52 -14.19
N ALA A 686 -36.17 24.87 -13.02
CA ALA A 686 -36.41 26.27 -12.63
C ALA A 686 -35.10 27.08 -12.59
N THR A 687 -34.04 26.51 -12.02
CA THR A 687 -32.74 27.15 -11.90
C THR A 687 -32.15 27.47 -13.27
N ILE A 688 -32.06 26.49 -14.16
CA ILE A 688 -31.49 26.69 -15.51
C ILE A 688 -32.27 27.69 -16.33
N ARG A 689 -33.60 27.62 -16.30
CA ARG A 689 -34.47 28.61 -17.00
C ARG A 689 -34.27 30.01 -16.47
N SER A 690 -34.13 30.20 -15.18
CA SER A 690 -33.85 31.52 -14.60
C SER A 690 -32.49 32.09 -15.07
N LYS A 691 -31.55 31.26 -15.42
CA LYS A 691 -30.23 31.64 -15.97
C LYS A 691 -30.29 31.96 -17.46
N ILE A 692 -31.13 31.25 -18.23
CA ILE A 692 -31.31 31.50 -19.65
C ILE A 692 -32.02 32.87 -19.86
N ASN A 693 -32.97 33.23 -19.00
CA ASN A 693 -33.76 34.47 -19.11
C ASN A 693 -33.05 35.73 -18.58
N ARG A 694 -31.85 35.59 -18.06
CA ARG A 694 -30.97 36.70 -17.65
C ARG A 694 -29.88 36.96 -18.68
#